data_a38d9e019e844ec2a149a8a4c2816a1c
#
_entry.id   a38d9e019e844ec2a149a8a4c2816a1c
#
_cell.length_a   1.000
_cell.length_b   1.000
_cell.length_c   1.000
_cell.angle_alpha   90.00
_cell.angle_beta   90.00
_cell.angle_gamma   90.00
#
_symmetry.space_group_name_H-M   'P 1'
#
loop_
_entity.id
_entity.type
_entity.pdbx_description
1 polymer ?
#
loop_
_entity_poly.entity_id
_entity_poly.type
_entity_poly.pdbx_seq_one_letter_code
_entity_poly.pdbx_strand_id
1 'polypeptide(L)'
;MVLPGGLLTRKEEPVPLKSICVTLSIREFVAGVSATLNYENEEDVPLETFFVFPMDDDSAVYSFEAVVDGKKIKAELQEKRKAHSIYESAISNRRQAFLLEEDKYSRDVFCCNVGNLNPGSKVALTLKSVQELPLEADGALRYVLPAVLNPRYRGSGSFEDSCLDMKTPVVPLEDLPYTFSMFATISSQHGIERIQSNCPFSPTEYLGEDKTSAQVSLTDGHKFDRDVELLIYYSEVHTPTVAVEMGQPKDNPDGFMKDPSAMVCFYPNIPEAQSPVICGEFVFLMDRSGSMQCPISKQDKSQLRIEAAKETLLLLLKSLPIGCYFNVYGFGSSYEAFFPNSVQYTQQTMEEALRRVKLMQADLGGTEILTPLQIIYREPSIAGHPLQLFVFTDGEVTDTFNIINEVKRNRLRHRCFSFGIGEGASTSLIKGIARVAGGTSEFITGKDRMQSKALRALKRALQPAVEDISVSWDLPRGLSAKMLSPEQTVLYKGQRLIVYALLSGTMPPVEATGEVYLKYTLQGKNLENRVTFSLQPKPDDNFTIHRLAAKSFLRAKDMGFRDTPAKDKKDVLKISIDCGVISSQTAFIAVHKNLNKPVQGPLTRRDVPRPVLLGAASVMPQYLGCALPNAKSSYFSPASQPTRTSRYEGMPDQRDGCKPCRPMVSKDLCALVFGDNHLVQLISLQNADGSWYLDENLAGILGKSLEDLLAAVPVKILERETMMWASKVDTCDIDT
;
A
#
# COMPACT_ATOMS: atom_id res chain seq x y z
N MET A 1 -39.00 -9.56 11.95
CA MET A 1 -38.82 -11.02 12.01
C MET A 1 -37.33 -11.23 12.30
N VAL A 2 -37.02 -11.59 13.55
CA VAL A 2 -35.62 -11.83 13.99
C VAL A 2 -35.24 -13.18 13.42
N LEU A 3 -34.28 -13.19 12.45
CA LEU A 3 -33.71 -14.44 11.94
C LEU A 3 -32.87 -15.06 13.06
N PRO A 4 -32.99 -16.37 13.32
CA PRO A 4 -32.18 -17.06 14.31
C PRO A 4 -30.71 -16.94 13.89
N GLY A 5 -29.85 -16.54 14.83
CA GLY A 5 -28.41 -16.43 14.63
C GLY A 5 -27.80 -17.77 14.29
N GLY A 6 -27.37 -17.94 13.07
CA GLY A 6 -26.68 -19.13 12.55
C GLY A 6 -26.37 -18.94 11.08
N LEU A 7 -25.19 -19.15 10.72
CA LEU A 7 -24.45 -19.53 9.51
C LEU A 7 -25.25 -19.67 8.19
N LEU A 8 -26.07 -18.68 7.82
CA LEU A 8 -26.86 -18.77 6.60
C LEU A 8 -26.60 -17.59 5.66
N THR A 9 -26.54 -17.86 4.36
CA THR A 9 -26.59 -16.83 3.30
C THR A 9 -27.97 -16.15 3.29
N ARG A 10 -28.17 -15.07 2.50
CA ARG A 10 -29.51 -14.47 2.30
C ARG A 10 -30.60 -15.48 1.86
N LYS A 11 -30.16 -16.66 1.38
CA LYS A 11 -31.04 -17.78 1.00
C LYS A 11 -31.11 -18.86 2.06
N GLU A 12 -30.61 -18.59 3.28
CA GLU A 12 -30.56 -19.57 4.39
C GLU A 12 -29.70 -20.81 4.09
N GLU A 13 -28.73 -20.70 3.20
CA GLU A 13 -27.82 -21.79 2.82
C GLU A 13 -26.60 -21.82 3.74
N PRO A 14 -26.17 -22.98 4.27
CA PRO A 14 -25.03 -23.09 5.16
C PRO A 14 -23.72 -22.73 4.44
N VAL A 15 -22.82 -22.06 5.15
CA VAL A 15 -21.48 -21.71 4.63
C VAL A 15 -20.48 -22.73 5.13
N PRO A 16 -19.67 -23.33 4.22
CA PRO A 16 -18.73 -24.38 4.59
C PRO A 16 -17.52 -23.87 5.39
N LEU A 17 -17.07 -22.63 5.25
CA LEU A 17 -16.00 -22.06 6.08
C LEU A 17 -16.53 -21.74 7.48
N LYS A 18 -15.86 -22.26 8.52
CA LYS A 18 -16.27 -22.12 9.92
C LYS A 18 -15.38 -21.16 10.71
N SER A 19 -14.08 -21.22 10.49
CA SER A 19 -13.12 -20.34 11.18
C SER A 19 -11.84 -20.11 10.39
N ILE A 20 -11.20 -18.99 10.70
CA ILE A 20 -9.84 -18.63 10.24
C ILE A 20 -8.99 -18.44 11.49
N CYS A 21 -7.91 -19.23 11.60
CA CYS A 21 -6.96 -19.19 12.72
C CYS A 21 -5.59 -18.77 12.20
N VAL A 22 -5.02 -17.68 12.72
CA VAL A 22 -3.71 -17.18 12.31
C VAL A 22 -2.72 -17.30 13.44
N THR A 23 -1.57 -17.92 13.17
CA THR A 23 -0.40 -17.92 14.05
C THR A 23 0.69 -17.06 13.41
N LEU A 24 1.14 -16.07 14.14
CA LEU A 24 2.18 -15.12 13.73
C LEU A 24 3.43 -15.35 14.59
N SER A 25 4.57 -15.51 13.95
CA SER A 25 5.88 -15.60 14.61
C SER A 25 6.78 -14.50 14.07
N ILE A 26 7.08 -13.49 14.88
CA ILE A 26 7.97 -12.39 14.53
C ILE A 26 9.34 -12.64 15.16
N ARG A 27 10.39 -12.63 14.33
CA ARG A 27 11.78 -12.69 14.75
C ARG A 27 12.51 -11.48 14.19
N GLU A 28 12.97 -10.60 15.08
CA GLU A 28 13.50 -9.30 14.70
C GLU A 28 12.50 -8.55 13.81
N PHE A 29 12.85 -8.29 12.56
CA PHE A 29 12.02 -7.59 11.59
C PHE A 29 11.40 -8.51 10.52
N VAL A 30 11.37 -9.82 10.76
CA VAL A 30 10.77 -10.80 9.84
C VAL A 30 9.59 -11.49 10.50
N ALA A 31 8.46 -11.48 9.83
CA ALA A 31 7.24 -12.14 10.25
C ALA A 31 7.00 -13.42 9.45
N GLY A 32 6.84 -14.54 10.14
CA GLY A 32 6.32 -15.80 9.60
C GLY A 32 4.85 -15.95 9.99
N VAL A 33 3.99 -16.22 9.02
CA VAL A 33 2.54 -16.33 9.18
C VAL A 33 2.09 -17.73 8.79
N SER A 34 1.24 -18.33 9.62
CA SER A 34 0.51 -19.57 9.31
C SER A 34 -0.98 -19.34 9.50
N ALA A 35 -1.74 -19.31 8.41
CA ALA A 35 -3.19 -19.11 8.44
C ALA A 35 -3.90 -20.43 8.08
N THR A 36 -4.81 -20.88 8.93
CA THR A 36 -5.59 -22.10 8.75
C THR A 36 -7.06 -21.77 8.59
N LEU A 37 -7.65 -22.18 7.47
CA LEU A 37 -9.06 -22.05 7.14
C LEU A 37 -9.74 -23.39 7.40
N ASN A 38 -10.68 -23.43 8.34
CA ASN A 38 -11.38 -24.65 8.72
C ASN A 38 -12.74 -24.70 8.02
N TYR A 39 -12.94 -25.74 7.21
CA TYR A 39 -14.17 -26.03 6.45
C TYR A 39 -14.89 -27.25 7.01
N GLU A 40 -16.21 -27.23 6.95
CA GLU A 40 -17.07 -28.36 7.24
C GLU A 40 -18.26 -28.35 6.27
N ASN A 41 -18.50 -29.47 5.60
CA ASN A 41 -19.67 -29.65 4.76
C ASN A 41 -20.79 -30.29 5.59
N GLU A 42 -21.79 -29.51 5.99
CA GLU A 42 -22.95 -29.93 6.75
C GLU A 42 -24.14 -30.36 5.88
N GLU A 43 -23.99 -30.25 4.53
CA GLU A 43 -25.02 -30.66 3.58
C GLU A 43 -24.86 -32.14 3.19
N ASP A 44 -25.96 -32.74 2.70
CA ASP A 44 -25.99 -34.14 2.23
C ASP A 44 -25.42 -34.31 0.81
N VAL A 45 -24.95 -33.22 0.19
CA VAL A 45 -24.41 -33.19 -1.17
C VAL A 45 -22.94 -32.72 -1.17
N PRO A 46 -22.12 -33.15 -2.15
CA PRO A 46 -20.77 -32.65 -2.28
C PRO A 46 -20.76 -31.17 -2.68
N LEU A 47 -19.87 -30.39 -2.07
CA LEU A 47 -19.76 -28.96 -2.29
C LEU A 47 -18.52 -28.59 -3.08
N GLU A 48 -18.66 -27.55 -3.92
CA GLU A 48 -17.59 -26.73 -4.42
C GLU A 48 -17.71 -25.32 -3.83
N THR A 49 -16.63 -24.80 -3.27
CA THR A 49 -16.63 -23.48 -2.63
C THR A 49 -15.46 -22.65 -3.11
N PHE A 50 -15.66 -21.35 -3.18
CA PHE A 50 -14.70 -20.36 -3.56
C PHE A 50 -14.59 -19.29 -2.48
N PHE A 51 -13.36 -18.98 -2.07
CA PHE A 51 -13.05 -17.95 -1.08
C PHE A 51 -12.02 -16.97 -1.61
N VAL A 52 -12.33 -15.68 -1.50
CA VAL A 52 -11.45 -14.57 -1.87
C VAL A 52 -11.05 -13.81 -0.62
N PHE A 53 -9.76 -13.57 -0.45
CA PHE A 53 -9.22 -12.88 0.72
C PHE A 53 -8.04 -11.97 0.37
N PRO A 54 -7.81 -10.89 1.14
CA PRO A 54 -6.68 -9.99 0.94
C PRO A 54 -5.39 -10.58 1.50
N MET A 55 -4.27 -10.21 0.88
CA MET A 55 -2.91 -10.48 1.35
C MET A 55 -2.07 -9.21 1.25
N ASP A 56 -1.03 -9.09 2.06
CA ASP A 56 -0.05 -8.03 1.88
C ASP A 56 0.84 -8.29 0.66
N ASP A 57 1.10 -7.28 -0.19
CA ASP A 57 1.94 -7.39 -1.39
C ASP A 57 3.36 -7.89 -1.07
N ASP A 58 3.87 -7.62 0.12
CA ASP A 58 5.20 -8.05 0.55
C ASP A 58 5.25 -9.50 1.05
N SER A 59 4.10 -10.15 1.26
CA SER A 59 4.03 -11.54 1.73
C SER A 59 4.53 -12.54 0.67
N ALA A 60 5.53 -13.34 1.02
CA ALA A 60 6.00 -14.49 0.23
C ALA A 60 5.25 -15.75 0.68
N VAL A 61 4.14 -16.09 0.01
CA VAL A 61 3.37 -17.32 0.27
C VAL A 61 4.13 -18.50 -0.32
N TYR A 62 4.50 -19.47 0.53
CA TYR A 62 5.43 -20.53 0.15
C TYR A 62 4.96 -21.96 0.44
N SER A 63 3.86 -22.12 1.14
CA SER A 63 3.33 -23.44 1.48
C SER A 63 1.79 -23.38 1.51
N PHE A 64 1.20 -24.43 0.95
CA PHE A 64 -0.22 -24.68 1.03
C PHE A 64 -0.42 -26.16 1.33
N GLU A 65 -1.21 -26.48 2.35
CA GLU A 65 -1.46 -27.84 2.82
C GLU A 65 -2.95 -28.02 3.13
N ALA A 66 -3.47 -29.18 2.82
CA ALA A 66 -4.83 -29.58 3.20
C ALA A 66 -4.77 -30.76 4.17
N VAL A 67 -5.54 -30.71 5.25
CA VAL A 67 -5.81 -31.88 6.11
C VAL A 67 -7.29 -32.23 5.92
N VAL A 68 -7.54 -33.37 5.32
CA VAL A 68 -8.88 -33.88 5.01
C VAL A 68 -9.15 -35.09 5.88
N ASP A 69 -10.13 -34.99 6.77
CA ASP A 69 -10.50 -36.08 7.69
C ASP A 69 -9.27 -36.71 8.38
N GLY A 70 -8.34 -35.86 8.85
CA GLY A 70 -7.09 -36.24 9.51
C GLY A 70 -5.93 -36.65 8.60
N LYS A 71 -6.12 -36.72 7.27
CA LYS A 71 -5.05 -37.04 6.30
C LYS A 71 -4.45 -35.77 5.71
N LYS A 72 -3.13 -35.62 5.83
CA LYS A 72 -2.37 -34.47 5.31
C LYS A 72 -2.03 -34.65 3.82
N ILE A 73 -2.34 -33.62 3.03
CA ILE A 73 -2.02 -33.51 1.59
C ILE A 73 -1.23 -32.22 1.41
N LYS A 74 0.01 -32.31 0.95
CA LYS A 74 0.84 -31.17 0.61
C LYS A 74 0.55 -30.76 -0.83
N ALA A 75 0.26 -29.47 -1.07
CA ALA A 75 0.10 -28.95 -2.40
C ALA A 75 1.45 -28.81 -3.11
N GLU A 76 1.41 -28.97 -4.43
CA GLU A 76 2.52 -28.69 -5.32
C GLU A 76 2.33 -27.32 -5.97
N LEU A 77 3.40 -26.53 -6.06
CA LEU A 77 3.41 -25.30 -6.82
C LEU A 77 3.66 -25.62 -8.30
N GLN A 78 2.74 -25.27 -9.16
CA GLN A 78 2.78 -25.57 -10.59
C GLN A 78 2.57 -24.29 -11.42
N GLU A 79 2.92 -24.32 -12.71
CA GLU A 79 2.48 -23.29 -13.65
C GLU A 79 0.95 -23.12 -13.58
N LYS A 80 0.47 -21.89 -13.54
CA LYS A 80 -0.94 -21.55 -13.30
C LYS A 80 -1.91 -22.32 -14.19
N ARG A 81 -1.65 -22.35 -15.50
CA ARG A 81 -2.50 -23.10 -16.47
C ARG A 81 -2.52 -24.61 -16.19
N LYS A 82 -1.36 -25.17 -15.85
CA LYS A 82 -1.23 -26.59 -15.52
C LYS A 82 -1.97 -26.91 -14.22
N ALA A 83 -1.87 -26.05 -13.20
CA ALA A 83 -2.60 -26.20 -11.94
C ALA A 83 -4.11 -26.20 -12.16
N HIS A 84 -4.64 -25.29 -12.98
CA HIS A 84 -6.05 -25.25 -13.36
C HIS A 84 -6.49 -26.53 -14.07
N SER A 85 -5.72 -27.00 -15.07
CA SER A 85 -6.04 -28.24 -15.79
C SER A 85 -6.06 -29.47 -14.85
N ILE A 86 -5.14 -29.52 -13.87
CA ILE A 86 -5.14 -30.58 -12.84
C ILE A 86 -6.38 -30.48 -11.94
N TYR A 87 -6.76 -29.25 -11.52
CA TYR A 87 -7.95 -29.02 -10.72
C TYR A 87 -9.22 -29.46 -11.44
N GLU A 88 -9.45 -28.98 -12.67
CA GLU A 88 -10.60 -29.33 -13.51
C GLU A 88 -10.71 -30.82 -13.75
N SER A 89 -9.57 -31.47 -14.07
CA SER A 89 -9.51 -32.93 -14.23
C SER A 89 -9.87 -33.67 -12.92
N ALA A 90 -9.40 -33.18 -11.77
CA ALA A 90 -9.73 -33.79 -10.48
C ALA A 90 -11.23 -33.66 -10.18
N ILE A 91 -11.82 -32.45 -10.40
CA ILE A 91 -13.24 -32.20 -10.19
C ILE A 91 -14.10 -33.10 -11.10
N SER A 92 -13.78 -33.17 -12.40
CA SER A 92 -14.47 -34.02 -13.37
C SER A 92 -14.39 -35.51 -13.02
N ASN A 93 -13.26 -35.94 -12.44
CA ASN A 93 -13.07 -37.31 -11.95
C ASN A 93 -13.60 -37.52 -10.51
N ARG A 94 -14.40 -36.61 -9.98
CA ARG A 94 -15.00 -36.65 -8.64
C ARG A 94 -13.99 -36.86 -7.51
N ARG A 95 -12.81 -36.23 -7.62
CA ARG A 95 -11.77 -36.20 -6.59
C ARG A 95 -11.76 -34.88 -5.87
N GLN A 96 -11.49 -34.88 -4.59
CA GLN A 96 -11.28 -33.64 -3.83
C GLN A 96 -10.00 -32.97 -4.32
N ALA A 97 -10.10 -31.67 -4.60
CA ALA A 97 -8.98 -30.85 -5.04
C ALA A 97 -9.05 -29.45 -4.43
N PHE A 98 -7.86 -28.86 -4.23
CA PHE A 98 -7.70 -27.56 -3.59
C PHE A 98 -6.72 -26.74 -4.44
N LEU A 99 -7.14 -25.55 -4.87
CA LEU A 99 -6.35 -24.64 -5.69
C LEU A 99 -6.21 -23.31 -4.97
N LEU A 100 -4.98 -22.83 -4.79
CA LEU A 100 -4.67 -21.51 -4.23
C LEU A 100 -3.85 -20.71 -5.22
N GLU A 101 -4.28 -19.48 -5.53
CA GLU A 101 -3.62 -18.61 -6.49
C GLU A 101 -3.74 -17.12 -6.16
N GLU A 102 -2.78 -16.31 -6.68
CA GLU A 102 -2.92 -14.86 -6.75
C GLU A 102 -3.90 -14.46 -7.84
N ASP A 103 -4.63 -13.36 -7.66
CA ASP A 103 -5.45 -12.76 -8.71
C ASP A 103 -4.60 -12.37 -9.93
N LYS A 104 -5.21 -12.39 -11.12
CA LYS A 104 -4.52 -12.06 -12.37
C LYS A 104 -4.13 -10.59 -12.50
N TYR A 105 -4.83 -9.71 -11.79
CA TYR A 105 -4.74 -8.26 -11.91
C TYR A 105 -4.17 -7.58 -10.66
N SER A 106 -4.04 -8.32 -9.53
CA SER A 106 -3.55 -7.77 -8.28
C SER A 106 -2.86 -8.82 -7.41
N ARG A 107 -1.72 -8.47 -6.82
CA ARG A 107 -0.95 -9.36 -5.93
C ARG A 107 -1.49 -9.44 -4.52
N ASP A 108 -2.33 -8.50 -4.12
CA ASP A 108 -2.87 -8.42 -2.77
C ASP A 108 -4.24 -9.10 -2.63
N VAL A 109 -4.65 -9.85 -3.65
CA VAL A 109 -5.88 -10.65 -3.65
C VAL A 109 -5.56 -12.10 -3.96
N PHE A 110 -6.03 -12.99 -3.11
CA PHE A 110 -5.86 -14.43 -3.26
C PHE A 110 -7.20 -15.12 -3.36
N CYS A 111 -7.21 -16.25 -4.08
CA CYS A 111 -8.38 -17.08 -4.29
C CYS A 111 -8.07 -18.50 -3.89
N CYS A 112 -8.99 -19.12 -3.15
CA CYS A 112 -8.95 -20.52 -2.78
C CYS A 112 -10.19 -21.24 -3.30
N ASN A 113 -9.99 -22.22 -4.17
CA ASN A 113 -11.03 -23.13 -4.65
C ASN A 113 -10.94 -24.45 -3.87
N VAL A 114 -12.07 -24.88 -3.30
CA VAL A 114 -12.22 -26.16 -2.60
C VAL A 114 -13.28 -26.98 -3.34
N GLY A 115 -12.84 -28.00 -4.05
CA GLY A 115 -13.72 -28.79 -4.90
C GLY A 115 -14.00 -30.19 -4.38
N ASN A 116 -15.21 -30.66 -4.63
CA ASN A 116 -15.70 -31.98 -4.23
C ASN A 116 -15.57 -32.26 -2.72
N LEU A 117 -15.92 -31.26 -1.89
CA LEU A 117 -15.99 -31.44 -0.44
C LEU A 117 -17.13 -32.39 -0.08
N ASN A 118 -16.80 -33.61 0.38
CA ASN A 118 -17.78 -34.64 0.71
C ASN A 118 -18.76 -34.22 1.81
N PRO A 119 -20.01 -34.75 1.80
CA PRO A 119 -20.88 -34.62 2.94
C PRO A 119 -20.23 -35.05 4.25
N GLY A 120 -20.37 -34.23 5.30
CA GLY A 120 -19.80 -34.47 6.63
C GLY A 120 -18.27 -34.34 6.73
N SER A 121 -17.54 -34.02 5.64
CA SER A 121 -16.09 -33.92 5.63
C SER A 121 -15.62 -32.63 6.30
N LYS A 122 -14.53 -32.76 7.09
CA LYS A 122 -13.82 -31.63 7.72
C LYS A 122 -12.48 -31.43 7.04
N VAL A 123 -12.23 -30.19 6.61
CA VAL A 123 -11.00 -29.82 5.90
C VAL A 123 -10.36 -28.61 6.57
N ALA A 124 -9.08 -28.73 6.92
CA ALA A 124 -8.25 -27.62 7.34
C ALA A 124 -7.25 -27.27 6.24
N LEU A 125 -7.33 -26.06 5.69
CA LEU A 125 -6.40 -25.54 4.69
C LEU A 125 -5.42 -24.60 5.35
N THR A 126 -4.14 -24.93 5.37
CA THR A 126 -3.10 -24.10 5.98
C THR A 126 -2.20 -23.51 4.90
N LEU A 127 -2.12 -22.19 4.86
CA LEU A 127 -1.17 -21.46 4.06
C LEU A 127 -0.09 -20.83 4.96
N LYS A 128 1.16 -20.80 4.46
CA LYS A 128 2.27 -20.18 5.17
C LYS A 128 2.95 -19.13 4.31
N SER A 129 3.31 -18.01 4.93
CA SER A 129 4.02 -16.92 4.29
C SER A 129 5.08 -16.32 5.21
N VAL A 130 6.04 -15.59 4.61
CA VAL A 130 7.02 -14.76 5.30
C VAL A 130 7.03 -13.37 4.69
N GLN A 131 7.29 -12.34 5.52
CA GLN A 131 7.41 -10.95 5.07
C GLN A 131 8.35 -10.15 5.97
N GLU A 132 8.92 -9.08 5.40
CA GLU A 132 9.65 -8.07 6.15
C GLU A 132 8.68 -7.08 6.80
N LEU A 133 9.00 -6.63 8.01
CA LEU A 133 8.23 -5.59 8.69
C LEU A 133 8.81 -4.22 8.34
N PRO A 134 8.02 -3.27 7.83
CA PRO A 134 8.48 -1.90 7.64
C PRO A 134 8.77 -1.22 8.98
N LEU A 135 9.75 -0.31 8.97
CA LEU A 135 10.09 0.54 10.09
C LEU A 135 9.34 1.86 9.95
N GLU A 136 8.55 2.20 10.97
CA GLU A 136 7.84 3.48 11.08
C GLU A 136 8.79 4.59 11.57
N ALA A 137 8.36 5.85 11.44
CA ALA A 137 9.20 7.01 11.80
C ALA A 137 9.48 7.13 13.30
N ASP A 138 8.59 6.59 14.12
CA ASP A 138 8.72 6.54 15.58
C ASP A 138 9.53 5.33 16.09
N GLY A 139 10.14 4.57 15.16
CA GLY A 139 10.94 3.39 15.48
C GLY A 139 10.14 2.10 15.64
N ALA A 140 8.83 2.11 15.48
CA ALA A 140 8.03 0.89 15.52
C ALA A 140 8.28 0.01 14.29
N LEU A 141 8.36 -1.30 14.49
CA LEU A 141 8.18 -2.27 13.42
C LEU A 141 6.69 -2.55 13.24
N ARG A 142 6.18 -2.36 12.05
CA ARG A 142 4.76 -2.45 11.76
C ARG A 142 4.42 -3.77 11.05
N TYR A 143 3.57 -4.59 11.66
CA TYR A 143 2.93 -5.74 11.02
C TYR A 143 1.46 -5.42 10.74
N VAL A 144 0.99 -5.74 9.54
CA VAL A 144 -0.43 -5.65 9.17
C VAL A 144 -0.86 -6.98 8.59
N LEU A 145 -1.92 -7.55 9.17
CA LEU A 145 -2.66 -8.65 8.57
C LEU A 145 -3.88 -8.07 7.86
N PRO A 146 -3.92 -8.07 6.52
CA PRO A 146 -5.09 -7.64 5.79
C PRO A 146 -6.29 -8.52 6.11
N ALA A 147 -7.36 -7.93 6.60
CA ALA A 147 -8.60 -8.62 6.95
C ALA A 147 -9.81 -8.05 6.21
N VAL A 148 -9.66 -6.91 5.56
CA VAL A 148 -10.72 -6.22 4.82
C VAL A 148 -10.46 -6.32 3.32
N LEU A 149 -11.45 -6.81 2.58
CA LEU A 149 -11.44 -6.79 1.12
C LEU A 149 -12.52 -5.82 0.63
N ASN A 150 -12.10 -4.65 0.21
CA ASN A 150 -13.01 -3.69 -0.40
C ASN A 150 -13.52 -4.19 -1.76
N PRO A 151 -14.80 -3.94 -2.11
CA PRO A 151 -15.29 -4.20 -3.45
C PRO A 151 -14.56 -3.28 -4.42
N ARG A 152 -13.88 -3.84 -5.42
CA ARG A 152 -13.21 -3.07 -6.46
C ARG A 152 -14.18 -2.74 -7.57
N TYR A 153 -14.13 -1.48 -8.05
CA TYR A 153 -14.98 -1.01 -9.13
C TYR A 153 -14.67 -1.73 -10.45
N ARG A 154 -15.73 -2.03 -11.20
CA ARG A 154 -15.62 -2.52 -12.56
C ARG A 154 -16.08 -1.46 -13.54
N GLY A 155 -15.15 -0.96 -14.33
CA GLY A 155 -15.48 -0.24 -15.56
C GLY A 155 -16.26 -1.15 -16.52
N SER A 156 -16.94 -0.56 -17.51
CA SER A 156 -17.79 -1.26 -18.51
C SER A 156 -17.06 -2.23 -19.46
N GLY A 157 -15.83 -2.68 -19.12
CA GLY A 157 -15.08 -3.70 -19.81
C GLY A 157 -15.05 -4.98 -18.98
N SER A 158 -15.65 -6.05 -19.45
CA SER A 158 -15.64 -7.35 -18.81
C SER A 158 -14.20 -7.89 -18.74
N PHE A 159 -13.54 -7.79 -17.59
CA PHE A 159 -12.38 -8.60 -17.28
C PHE A 159 -12.89 -10.00 -16.91
N GLU A 160 -13.18 -10.82 -17.93
CA GLU A 160 -13.46 -12.23 -17.73
C GLU A 160 -12.31 -12.88 -16.96
N ASP A 161 -12.62 -13.73 -15.97
CA ASP A 161 -11.69 -14.51 -15.14
C ASP A 161 -10.90 -13.78 -14.04
N SER A 162 -11.28 -12.61 -13.56
CA SER A 162 -10.74 -12.06 -12.30
C SER A 162 -11.40 -12.70 -11.09
N CYS A 163 -10.62 -13.01 -10.05
CA CYS A 163 -11.15 -13.38 -8.72
C CYS A 163 -12.05 -12.30 -8.13
N LEU A 164 -11.85 -11.07 -8.58
CA LEU A 164 -12.67 -9.91 -8.24
C LEU A 164 -13.97 -9.86 -9.05
N ASP A 165 -14.14 -10.74 -10.06
CA ASP A 165 -15.43 -10.96 -10.77
C ASP A 165 -16.41 -11.71 -9.85
N MET A 166 -16.79 -11.03 -8.79
CA MET A 166 -17.35 -11.64 -7.64
C MET A 166 -18.82 -11.99 -7.79
N LYS A 167 -19.02 -13.25 -8.05
CA LYS A 167 -20.29 -13.93 -7.81
C LYS A 167 -20.46 -14.33 -6.34
N THR A 168 -19.43 -14.08 -5.50
CA THR A 168 -19.49 -14.40 -4.07
C THR A 168 -20.55 -13.55 -3.38
N PRO A 169 -21.41 -14.15 -2.55
CA PRO A 169 -22.43 -13.43 -1.81
C PRO A 169 -21.80 -12.39 -0.88
N VAL A 170 -22.50 -11.30 -0.68
CA VAL A 170 -22.09 -10.21 0.18
C VAL A 170 -23.05 -10.14 1.36
N VAL A 171 -22.53 -10.15 2.59
CA VAL A 171 -23.32 -10.12 3.82
C VAL A 171 -22.94 -8.94 4.70
N PRO A 172 -23.89 -8.43 5.53
CA PRO A 172 -23.55 -7.48 6.59
C PRO A 172 -22.50 -8.07 7.52
N LEU A 173 -21.65 -7.20 8.11
CA LEU A 173 -20.63 -7.62 9.08
C LEU A 173 -21.17 -8.46 10.25
N GLU A 174 -22.40 -8.16 10.66
CA GLU A 174 -23.08 -8.79 11.78
C GLU A 174 -23.46 -10.24 11.46
N ASP A 175 -23.61 -10.53 10.17
CA ASP A 175 -24.07 -11.83 9.64
C ASP A 175 -22.92 -12.69 9.09
N LEU A 176 -21.65 -12.36 9.40
CA LEU A 176 -20.52 -13.18 8.98
C LEU A 176 -20.56 -14.55 9.63
N PRO A 177 -20.58 -15.62 8.82
CA PRO A 177 -20.81 -16.97 9.31
C PRO A 177 -19.54 -17.70 9.81
N TYR A 178 -18.38 -17.03 9.81
CA TYR A 178 -17.12 -17.63 10.26
C TYR A 178 -16.40 -16.73 11.26
N THR A 179 -15.61 -17.34 12.13
CA THR A 179 -14.86 -16.67 13.19
C THR A 179 -13.41 -16.42 12.79
N PHE A 180 -12.77 -15.48 13.47
CA PHE A 180 -11.36 -15.15 13.27
C PHE A 180 -10.63 -15.12 14.61
N SER A 181 -9.47 -15.77 14.66
CA SER A 181 -8.57 -15.75 15.81
C SER A 181 -7.13 -15.54 15.36
N MET A 182 -6.33 -14.86 16.18
CA MET A 182 -4.92 -14.62 15.92
C MET A 182 -4.11 -14.71 17.21
N PHE A 183 -3.01 -15.46 17.13
CA PHE A 183 -2.00 -15.58 18.17
C PHE A 183 -0.64 -15.16 17.62
N ALA A 184 0.08 -14.30 18.34
CA ALA A 184 1.38 -13.79 17.93
C ALA A 184 2.46 -14.05 18.98
N THR A 185 3.60 -14.58 18.54
CA THR A 185 4.84 -14.68 19.30
C THR A 185 5.88 -13.75 18.70
N ILE A 186 6.48 -12.91 19.51
CA ILE A 186 7.49 -11.93 19.10
C ILE A 186 8.80 -12.24 19.83
N SER A 187 9.91 -12.27 19.11
CA SER A 187 11.25 -12.49 19.69
C SER A 187 12.28 -11.55 19.08
N SER A 188 13.16 -10.99 19.91
CA SER A 188 14.25 -10.11 19.50
C SER A 188 15.40 -10.17 20.49
N GLN A 189 16.64 -10.07 20.00
CA GLN A 189 17.84 -9.96 20.83
C GLN A 189 17.95 -8.59 21.51
N HIS A 190 17.19 -7.58 21.01
CA HIS A 190 17.25 -6.20 21.47
C HIS A 190 16.22 -5.86 22.58
N GLY A 191 15.52 -6.84 23.10
CA GLY A 191 14.45 -6.65 24.08
C GLY A 191 13.20 -5.98 23.48
N ILE A 192 12.02 -6.37 23.96
CA ILE A 192 10.73 -5.85 23.53
C ILE A 192 10.29 -4.80 24.55
N GLU A 193 10.24 -3.53 24.15
CA GLU A 193 9.81 -2.43 25.01
C GLU A 193 8.30 -2.45 25.20
N ARG A 194 7.56 -2.43 24.08
CA ARG A 194 6.08 -2.44 24.07
C ARG A 194 5.52 -2.96 22.77
N ILE A 195 4.27 -3.41 22.82
CA ILE A 195 3.45 -3.83 21.66
C ILE A 195 2.14 -3.04 21.69
N GLN A 196 1.77 -2.43 20.58
CA GLN A 196 0.52 -1.70 20.40
C GLN A 196 -0.28 -2.27 19.24
N SER A 197 -1.59 -2.11 19.24
CA SER A 197 -2.48 -2.56 18.17
C SER A 197 -3.68 -1.63 18.01
N ASN A 198 -4.22 -1.59 16.79
CA ASN A 198 -5.52 -0.97 16.48
C ASN A 198 -6.72 -1.84 16.88
N CYS A 199 -6.47 -3.11 17.21
CA CYS A 199 -7.47 -4.07 17.68
C CYS A 199 -7.29 -4.38 19.17
N PRO A 200 -8.34 -4.85 19.87
CA PRO A 200 -8.19 -5.31 21.24
C PRO A 200 -7.41 -6.63 21.28
N PHE A 201 -6.32 -6.64 22.02
CA PHE A 201 -5.48 -7.81 22.29
C PHE A 201 -5.44 -8.12 23.77
N SER A 202 -5.10 -9.37 24.12
CA SER A 202 -4.74 -9.74 25.49
C SER A 202 -3.57 -8.88 25.97
N PRO A 203 -3.41 -8.68 27.31
CA PRO A 203 -2.19 -8.09 27.85
C PRO A 203 -0.94 -8.80 27.32
N THR A 204 0.13 -8.04 27.06
CA THR A 204 1.40 -8.61 26.60
C THR A 204 1.99 -9.50 27.69
N GLU A 205 2.22 -10.77 27.36
CA GLU A 205 2.87 -11.76 28.21
C GLU A 205 4.35 -11.89 27.81
N TYR A 206 5.27 -11.46 28.68
CA TYR A 206 6.70 -11.62 28.46
C TYR A 206 7.14 -13.00 28.93
N LEU A 207 7.90 -13.74 28.10
CA LEU A 207 8.35 -15.12 28.35
C LEU A 207 9.71 -15.21 29.04
N GLY A 208 10.16 -14.16 29.70
CA GLY A 208 11.43 -14.11 30.41
C GLY A 208 11.67 -12.74 31.05
N GLU A 209 12.60 -12.69 32.00
CA GLU A 209 12.96 -11.43 32.68
C GLU A 209 13.66 -10.43 31.75
N ASP A 210 14.37 -10.93 30.74
CA ASP A 210 15.11 -10.16 29.75
C ASP A 210 14.22 -9.51 28.67
N LYS A 211 12.91 -9.81 28.66
CA LYS A 211 11.92 -9.32 27.70
C LYS A 211 12.31 -9.55 26.21
N THR A 212 13.11 -10.55 25.93
CA THR A 212 13.50 -10.91 24.56
C THR A 212 12.40 -11.67 23.82
N SER A 213 11.37 -12.14 24.52
CA SER A 213 10.24 -12.85 23.94
C SER A 213 8.91 -12.42 24.58
N ALA A 214 7.88 -12.26 23.75
CA ALA A 214 6.54 -11.90 24.20
C ALA A 214 5.46 -12.60 23.38
N GLN A 215 4.28 -12.75 23.99
CA GLN A 215 3.08 -13.32 23.34
C GLN A 215 1.89 -12.37 23.50
N VAL A 216 1.05 -12.32 22.48
CA VAL A 216 -0.23 -11.59 22.48
C VAL A 216 -1.26 -12.35 21.66
N SER A 217 -2.52 -12.28 22.07
CA SER A 217 -3.65 -12.89 21.37
C SER A 217 -4.71 -11.86 21.04
N LEU A 218 -5.25 -11.92 19.82
CA LEU A 218 -6.42 -11.12 19.46
C LEU A 218 -7.62 -11.55 20.31
N THR A 219 -8.31 -10.59 20.89
CA THR A 219 -9.53 -10.83 21.63
C THR A 219 -10.65 -11.31 20.70
N ASP A 220 -11.46 -12.25 21.16
CA ASP A 220 -12.58 -12.79 20.38
C ASP A 220 -13.54 -11.69 19.88
N GLY A 221 -14.16 -11.96 18.73
CA GLY A 221 -15.21 -11.11 18.18
C GLY A 221 -14.73 -10.08 17.14
N HIS A 222 -13.53 -10.26 16.56
CA HIS A 222 -13.12 -9.49 15.38
C HIS A 222 -14.07 -9.73 14.21
N LYS A 223 -14.56 -8.66 13.60
CA LYS A 223 -15.64 -8.72 12.58
C LYS A 223 -15.15 -8.42 11.16
N PHE A 224 -13.86 -8.50 10.88
CA PHE A 224 -13.29 -8.14 9.57
C PHE A 224 -13.68 -6.70 9.12
N ASP A 225 -13.87 -5.82 10.10
CA ASP A 225 -14.20 -4.41 9.89
C ASP A 225 -12.96 -3.53 9.68
N ARG A 226 -11.79 -4.07 10.00
CA ARG A 226 -10.47 -3.43 9.87
C ARG A 226 -9.37 -4.46 9.70
N ASP A 227 -8.24 -4.03 9.16
CA ASP A 227 -7.02 -4.82 9.18
C ASP A 227 -6.46 -4.92 10.61
N VAL A 228 -5.78 -6.03 10.94
CA VAL A 228 -5.15 -6.21 12.26
C VAL A 228 -3.72 -5.69 12.20
N GLU A 229 -3.44 -4.62 12.94
CA GLU A 229 -2.13 -3.99 13.00
C GLU A 229 -1.46 -4.23 14.35
N LEU A 230 -0.15 -4.56 14.31
CA LEU A 230 0.73 -4.61 15.46
C LEU A 230 1.90 -3.65 15.24
N LEU A 231 2.15 -2.77 16.20
CA LEU A 231 3.32 -1.91 16.29
C LEU A 231 4.22 -2.44 17.41
N ILE A 232 5.44 -2.82 17.07
CA ILE A 232 6.39 -3.45 17.98
C ILE A 232 7.57 -2.54 18.15
N TYR A 233 7.86 -2.16 19.38
CA TYR A 233 8.97 -1.30 19.75
C TYR A 233 10.04 -2.12 20.44
N TYR A 234 11.26 -2.09 19.90
CA TYR A 234 12.45 -2.69 20.50
C TYR A 234 13.31 -1.60 21.15
N SER A 235 14.08 -1.99 22.18
CA SER A 235 14.96 -1.06 22.89
C SER A 235 16.08 -0.53 21.98
N GLU A 236 16.54 -1.30 20.99
CA GLU A 236 17.55 -0.90 20.00
C GLU A 236 17.11 -1.36 18.60
N VAL A 237 16.83 -0.42 17.70
CA VAL A 237 16.25 -0.73 16.36
C VAL A 237 17.23 -0.51 15.21
N HIS A 238 18.29 0.27 15.40
CA HIS A 238 19.10 0.82 14.31
C HIS A 238 20.47 0.15 14.11
N THR A 239 20.63 -1.10 14.50
CA THR A 239 21.89 -1.82 14.30
C THR A 239 21.93 -2.48 12.91
N PRO A 240 22.92 -2.16 12.06
CA PRO A 240 23.12 -2.87 10.80
C PRO A 240 23.39 -4.35 11.06
N THR A 241 22.70 -5.22 10.36
CA THR A 241 22.81 -6.67 10.56
C THR A 241 22.97 -7.42 9.24
N VAL A 242 23.71 -8.54 9.28
CA VAL A 242 23.77 -9.48 8.17
C VAL A 242 23.43 -10.88 8.70
N ALA A 243 22.52 -11.55 8.02
CA ALA A 243 22.19 -12.93 8.28
C ALA A 243 22.51 -13.77 7.03
N VAL A 244 23.19 -14.91 7.22
CA VAL A 244 23.50 -15.87 6.16
C VAL A 244 22.75 -17.17 6.45
N GLU A 245 21.89 -17.56 5.51
CA GLU A 245 21.08 -18.78 5.59
C GLU A 245 21.71 -19.88 4.73
N MET A 246 21.70 -21.10 5.24
CA MET A 246 22.25 -22.26 4.53
C MET A 246 21.41 -22.62 3.31
N GLY A 247 22.04 -22.90 2.18
CA GLY A 247 21.37 -23.40 0.98
C GLY A 247 20.97 -24.87 1.08
N GLN A 248 20.15 -25.34 0.14
CA GLN A 248 19.69 -26.71 0.00
C GLN A 248 20.39 -27.41 -1.20
N PRO A 249 21.53 -28.09 -1.01
CA PRO A 249 22.35 -28.53 -2.13
C PRO A 249 21.85 -29.79 -2.88
N LYS A 250 20.77 -30.46 -2.42
CA LYS A 250 20.51 -31.86 -2.80
C LYS A 250 19.69 -32.09 -4.06
N ASP A 251 18.77 -31.22 -4.45
CA ASP A 251 17.73 -31.58 -5.43
C ASP A 251 17.88 -30.94 -6.82
N ASN A 252 18.59 -29.84 -6.95
CA ASN A 252 18.79 -29.15 -8.24
C ASN A 252 20.16 -28.43 -8.26
N PRO A 253 21.16 -28.93 -8.98
CA PRO A 253 22.52 -28.35 -9.00
C PRO A 253 22.56 -26.91 -9.57
N ASP A 254 21.55 -26.51 -10.33
CA ASP A 254 21.41 -25.17 -10.93
C ASP A 254 20.24 -24.36 -10.31
N GLY A 255 19.69 -24.84 -9.18
CA GLY A 255 18.56 -24.23 -8.50
C GLY A 255 18.94 -23.00 -7.69
N PHE A 256 17.98 -22.08 -7.53
CA PHE A 256 18.12 -20.87 -6.72
C PHE A 256 18.41 -21.17 -5.24
N MET A 257 17.91 -22.28 -4.71
CA MET A 257 18.06 -22.70 -3.29
C MET A 257 19.40 -23.36 -2.96
N LYS A 258 20.29 -23.54 -3.92
CA LYS A 258 21.54 -24.29 -3.75
C LYS A 258 22.58 -23.59 -2.89
N ASP A 259 22.83 -22.34 -3.22
CA ASP A 259 23.87 -21.53 -2.58
C ASP A 259 23.32 -20.85 -1.31
N PRO A 260 24.16 -20.59 -0.31
CA PRO A 260 23.74 -19.80 0.85
C PRO A 260 23.18 -18.42 0.43
N SER A 261 22.14 -17.95 1.12
CA SER A 261 21.54 -16.65 0.88
C SER A 261 21.89 -15.68 2.01
N ALA A 262 22.36 -14.49 1.66
CA ALA A 262 22.65 -13.42 2.59
C ALA A 262 21.57 -12.33 2.53
N MET A 263 21.10 -11.92 3.71
CA MET A 263 20.24 -10.75 3.90
C MET A 263 21.06 -9.70 4.65
N VAL A 264 21.20 -8.52 4.05
CA VAL A 264 21.91 -7.38 4.63
C VAL A 264 20.95 -6.26 4.93
N CYS A 265 20.94 -5.81 6.17
CA CYS A 265 20.17 -4.69 6.62
C CYS A 265 21.09 -3.49 6.91
N PHE A 266 20.93 -2.41 6.15
CA PHE A 266 21.63 -1.15 6.35
C PHE A 266 20.71 -0.11 6.99
N TYR A 267 21.29 0.73 7.86
CA TYR A 267 20.71 1.98 8.34
C TYR A 267 21.59 3.14 7.89
N PRO A 268 21.41 3.66 6.66
CA PRO A 268 22.28 4.69 6.13
C PRO A 268 22.24 5.96 6.97
N ASN A 269 23.39 6.42 7.47
CA ASN A 269 23.49 7.69 8.15
C ASN A 269 23.63 8.83 7.12
N ILE A 270 22.52 9.17 6.47
CA ILE A 270 22.45 10.25 5.49
C ILE A 270 22.45 11.59 6.24
N PRO A 271 23.50 12.43 6.09
CA PRO A 271 23.55 13.73 6.75
C PRO A 271 22.43 14.66 6.26
N GLU A 272 22.10 15.67 7.06
CA GLU A 272 21.18 16.71 6.58
C GLU A 272 21.81 17.50 5.43
N ALA A 273 21.01 17.72 4.40
CA ALA A 273 21.44 18.53 3.27
C ALA A 273 21.64 19.99 3.72
N GLN A 274 22.82 20.52 3.45
CA GLN A 274 23.15 21.94 3.70
C GLN A 274 22.67 22.89 2.60
N SER A 275 22.05 22.34 1.54
CA SER A 275 21.61 23.08 0.36
C SER A 275 20.15 23.53 0.48
N PRO A 276 19.77 24.60 -0.25
CA PRO A 276 18.40 25.06 -0.31
C PRO A 276 17.45 23.95 -0.80
N VAL A 277 16.19 24.07 -0.40
CA VAL A 277 15.09 23.23 -0.83
C VAL A 277 15.06 23.09 -2.35
N ILE A 278 14.97 21.88 -2.87
CA ILE A 278 14.84 21.64 -4.31
C ILE A 278 13.44 22.04 -4.74
N CYS A 279 13.32 23.06 -5.59
CA CYS A 279 12.08 23.38 -6.26
C CYS A 279 11.75 22.29 -7.28
N GLY A 280 10.52 21.79 -7.27
CA GLY A 280 10.05 20.75 -8.17
C GLY A 280 8.71 21.12 -8.80
N GLU A 281 8.23 20.25 -9.68
CA GLU A 281 6.84 20.24 -10.13
C GLU A 281 6.04 19.28 -9.25
N PHE A 282 5.07 19.78 -8.48
CA PHE A 282 4.24 18.99 -7.57
C PHE A 282 2.87 18.73 -8.19
N VAL A 283 2.59 17.49 -8.54
CA VAL A 283 1.29 17.07 -9.05
C VAL A 283 0.57 16.23 -8.03
N PHE A 284 -0.64 16.67 -7.66
CA PHE A 284 -1.52 15.97 -6.71
C PHE A 284 -2.64 15.27 -7.47
N LEU A 285 -2.71 13.96 -7.37
CA LEU A 285 -3.72 13.12 -8.00
C LEU A 285 -4.68 12.60 -6.92
N MET A 286 -5.91 13.13 -6.92
CA MET A 286 -6.92 12.92 -5.88
C MET A 286 -8.01 12.00 -6.37
N ASP A 287 -8.25 10.93 -5.66
CA ASP A 287 -9.38 10.04 -5.87
C ASP A 287 -10.69 10.75 -5.48
N ARG A 288 -11.62 10.82 -6.42
CA ARG A 288 -12.98 11.35 -6.24
C ARG A 288 -14.03 10.31 -6.61
N SER A 289 -13.67 9.04 -6.50
CA SER A 289 -14.60 7.92 -6.68
C SER A 289 -15.66 7.88 -5.58
N GLY A 290 -16.73 7.13 -5.82
CA GLY A 290 -17.82 7.01 -4.86
C GLY A 290 -17.40 6.39 -3.53
N SER A 291 -16.38 5.51 -3.50
CA SER A 291 -15.82 4.91 -2.29
C SER A 291 -15.16 5.93 -1.34
N MET A 292 -14.69 7.07 -1.86
CA MET A 292 -14.16 8.16 -1.06
C MET A 292 -15.20 8.89 -0.21
N GLN A 293 -16.50 8.64 -0.41
CA GLN A 293 -17.59 9.08 0.49
C GLN A 293 -17.71 8.21 1.74
N CYS A 294 -17.02 7.09 1.81
CA CYS A 294 -17.02 6.25 3.00
C CYS A 294 -16.22 6.91 4.14
N PRO A 295 -16.55 6.62 5.41
CA PRO A 295 -15.70 6.97 6.54
C PRO A 295 -14.30 6.35 6.42
N ILE A 296 -13.29 7.00 6.97
CA ILE A 296 -11.91 6.46 7.05
C ILE A 296 -11.93 5.17 7.88
N SER A 297 -12.64 5.20 9.02
CA SER A 297 -12.79 4.06 9.92
C SER A 297 -14.28 3.79 10.19
N LYS A 298 -14.63 2.54 10.36
CA LYS A 298 -15.99 2.17 10.76
C LYS A 298 -16.33 2.52 12.21
N GLN A 299 -15.32 2.60 13.05
CA GLN A 299 -15.48 2.94 14.46
C GLN A 299 -15.73 4.43 14.67
N ASP A 300 -15.06 5.25 13.85
CA ASP A 300 -15.22 6.68 13.84
C ASP A 300 -15.76 7.11 12.47
N LYS A 301 -17.07 7.38 12.44
CA LYS A 301 -17.77 7.82 11.23
C LYS A 301 -17.73 9.33 11.05
N SER A 302 -17.00 10.05 11.90
CA SER A 302 -16.99 11.52 11.93
C SER A 302 -16.28 12.12 10.71
N GLN A 303 -15.33 11.41 10.11
CA GLN A 303 -14.52 11.92 9.00
C GLN A 303 -14.60 11.01 7.77
N LEU A 304 -15.00 11.57 6.63
CA LEU A 304 -15.01 10.89 5.34
C LEU A 304 -13.60 10.86 4.74
N ARG A 305 -13.31 9.82 3.93
CA ARG A 305 -12.03 9.68 3.21
C ARG A 305 -11.71 10.91 2.37
N ILE A 306 -12.69 11.41 1.61
CA ILE A 306 -12.52 12.62 0.78
C ILE A 306 -12.23 13.87 1.62
N GLU A 307 -12.87 14.05 2.77
CA GLU A 307 -12.64 15.21 3.62
C GLU A 307 -11.23 15.21 4.22
N ALA A 308 -10.76 14.06 4.72
CA ALA A 308 -9.39 13.93 5.20
C ALA A 308 -8.36 14.17 4.08
N ALA A 309 -8.62 13.68 2.86
CA ALA A 309 -7.77 13.92 1.70
C ALA A 309 -7.74 15.41 1.32
N LYS A 310 -8.89 16.11 1.34
CA LYS A 310 -8.98 17.56 1.10
C LYS A 310 -8.19 18.37 2.12
N GLU A 311 -8.40 18.09 3.42
CA GLU A 311 -7.66 18.77 4.50
C GLU A 311 -6.14 18.59 4.32
N THR A 312 -5.72 17.38 3.98
CA THR A 312 -4.31 17.08 3.72
C THR A 312 -3.78 17.81 2.50
N LEU A 313 -4.55 17.85 1.41
CA LEU A 313 -4.16 18.58 0.20
C LEU A 313 -4.07 20.10 0.45
N LEU A 314 -4.99 20.67 1.25
CA LEU A 314 -4.92 22.08 1.66
C LEU A 314 -3.61 22.37 2.42
N LEU A 315 -3.23 21.48 3.33
CA LEU A 315 -1.98 21.59 4.08
C LEU A 315 -0.75 21.50 3.17
N LEU A 316 -0.71 20.52 2.26
CA LEU A 316 0.39 20.36 1.32
C LEU A 316 0.56 21.54 0.39
N LEU A 317 -0.54 22.06 -0.18
CA LEU A 317 -0.53 23.25 -1.04
C LEU A 317 0.06 24.47 -0.33
N LYS A 318 -0.28 24.67 0.95
CA LYS A 318 0.27 25.77 1.76
C LYS A 318 1.72 25.55 2.18
N SER A 319 2.20 24.31 2.15
CA SER A 319 3.57 23.95 2.53
C SER A 319 4.55 23.91 1.34
N LEU A 320 4.09 24.20 0.13
CA LEU A 320 4.97 24.26 -1.04
C LEU A 320 5.87 25.50 -0.97
N PRO A 321 7.17 25.37 -1.32
CA PRO A 321 8.07 26.51 -1.37
C PRO A 321 7.86 27.37 -2.62
N ILE A 322 8.19 28.65 -2.52
CA ILE A 322 8.23 29.55 -3.68
C ILE A 322 9.21 29.04 -4.71
N GLY A 323 8.89 29.22 -5.98
CA GLY A 323 9.69 28.76 -7.12
C GLY A 323 9.32 27.37 -7.63
N CYS A 324 8.41 26.66 -6.95
CA CYS A 324 7.84 25.42 -7.43
C CYS A 324 6.73 25.63 -8.47
N TYR A 325 6.43 24.58 -9.22
CA TYR A 325 5.24 24.48 -10.06
C TYR A 325 4.30 23.43 -9.45
N PHE A 326 3.01 23.56 -9.71
CA PHE A 326 2.05 22.58 -9.21
C PHE A 326 0.79 22.45 -10.06
N ASN A 327 0.11 21.32 -9.96
CA ASN A 327 -1.23 21.11 -10.46
C ASN A 327 -1.98 20.11 -9.55
N VAL A 328 -3.31 20.07 -9.67
CA VAL A 328 -4.18 19.13 -8.97
C VAL A 328 -5.10 18.46 -9.99
N TYR A 329 -5.14 17.14 -9.97
CA TYR A 329 -6.02 16.32 -10.78
C TYR A 329 -6.98 15.57 -9.86
N GLY A 330 -8.27 15.63 -10.13
CA GLY A 330 -9.28 14.77 -9.53
C GLY A 330 -9.65 13.66 -10.50
N PHE A 331 -9.78 12.41 -10.06
CA PHE A 331 -10.17 11.30 -10.92
C PHE A 331 -11.26 10.41 -10.32
N GLY A 332 -12.00 9.76 -11.22
CA GLY A 332 -13.06 8.80 -10.97
C GLY A 332 -13.33 8.04 -12.26
N SER A 333 -14.57 7.98 -12.77
CA SER A 333 -14.89 7.50 -14.14
C SER A 333 -14.40 8.47 -15.23
N SER A 334 -14.10 9.71 -14.84
CA SER A 334 -13.48 10.77 -15.64
C SER A 334 -12.42 11.46 -14.81
N TYR A 335 -11.75 12.47 -15.37
CA TYR A 335 -10.79 13.27 -14.61
C TYR A 335 -11.02 14.77 -14.85
N GLU A 336 -10.58 15.57 -13.89
CA GLU A 336 -10.59 17.03 -13.95
C GLU A 336 -9.22 17.56 -13.51
N ALA A 337 -8.67 18.55 -14.22
CA ALA A 337 -7.46 19.25 -13.82
C ALA A 337 -7.81 20.65 -13.32
N PHE A 338 -7.10 21.14 -12.29
CA PHE A 338 -7.32 22.50 -11.80
C PHE A 338 -6.79 23.54 -12.77
N PHE A 339 -5.69 23.26 -13.42
CA PHE A 339 -5.09 24.11 -14.43
C PHE A 339 -4.81 23.30 -15.68
N PRO A 340 -4.86 23.90 -16.89
CA PRO A 340 -4.54 23.20 -18.13
C PRO A 340 -3.12 22.58 -18.14
N ASN A 341 -2.15 23.26 -17.54
CA ASN A 341 -0.79 22.80 -17.30
C ASN A 341 -0.37 23.18 -15.88
N SER A 342 0.72 22.59 -15.36
CA SER A 342 1.26 23.00 -14.06
C SER A 342 1.63 24.48 -14.05
N VAL A 343 1.19 25.19 -13.02
CA VAL A 343 1.37 26.63 -12.84
C VAL A 343 2.43 26.90 -11.79
N GLN A 344 3.09 28.07 -11.91
CA GLN A 344 4.03 28.50 -10.88
C GLN A 344 3.30 28.74 -9.56
N TYR A 345 3.90 28.32 -8.46
CA TYR A 345 3.36 28.50 -7.11
C TYR A 345 3.52 29.98 -6.71
N THR A 346 2.38 30.68 -6.63
CA THR A 346 2.24 32.07 -6.24
C THR A 346 1.05 32.19 -5.28
N GLN A 347 0.92 33.34 -4.60
CA GLN A 347 -0.24 33.59 -3.73
C GLN A 347 -1.56 33.42 -4.50
N GLN A 348 -1.66 33.97 -5.70
CA GLN A 348 -2.89 33.90 -6.52
C GLN A 348 -3.22 32.47 -6.96
N THR A 349 -2.24 31.71 -7.46
CA THR A 349 -2.47 30.33 -7.93
C THR A 349 -2.77 29.38 -6.75
N MET A 350 -2.14 29.61 -5.60
CA MET A 350 -2.44 28.89 -4.37
C MET A 350 -3.87 29.15 -3.92
N GLU A 351 -4.30 30.41 -3.81
CA GLU A 351 -5.66 30.77 -3.37
C GLU A 351 -6.73 30.19 -4.29
N GLU A 352 -6.52 30.22 -5.61
CA GLU A 352 -7.43 29.59 -6.57
C GLU A 352 -7.51 28.08 -6.38
N ALA A 353 -6.37 27.41 -6.17
CA ALA A 353 -6.35 25.97 -5.88
C ALA A 353 -7.07 25.65 -4.58
N LEU A 354 -6.81 26.40 -3.49
CA LEU A 354 -7.47 26.21 -2.20
C LEU A 354 -9.00 26.38 -2.33
N ARG A 355 -9.46 27.38 -3.11
CA ARG A 355 -10.88 27.56 -3.38
C ARG A 355 -11.50 26.35 -4.07
N ARG A 356 -10.84 25.77 -5.07
CA ARG A 356 -11.31 24.56 -5.78
C ARG A 356 -11.29 23.32 -4.89
N VAL A 357 -10.25 23.13 -4.07
CA VAL A 357 -10.18 21.99 -3.12
C VAL A 357 -11.35 22.02 -2.14
N LYS A 358 -11.73 23.19 -1.62
CA LYS A 358 -12.87 23.32 -0.71
C LYS A 358 -14.18 22.84 -1.34
N LEU A 359 -14.36 23.06 -2.64
CA LEU A 359 -15.55 22.66 -3.41
C LEU A 359 -15.50 21.20 -3.90
N MET A 360 -14.33 20.56 -3.82
CA MET A 360 -14.13 19.18 -4.29
C MET A 360 -15.03 18.21 -3.52
N GLN A 361 -15.63 17.26 -4.24
CA GLN A 361 -16.45 16.18 -3.69
C GLN A 361 -16.07 14.84 -4.35
N ALA A 362 -16.46 13.74 -3.74
CA ALA A 362 -16.31 12.40 -4.30
C ALA A 362 -17.52 12.10 -5.21
N ASP A 363 -17.55 12.70 -6.38
CA ASP A 363 -18.68 12.75 -7.31
C ASP A 363 -18.35 12.29 -8.74
N LEU A 364 -17.13 11.77 -8.97
CA LEU A 364 -16.68 11.32 -10.28
C LEU A 364 -16.92 9.81 -10.56
N GLY A 365 -17.62 9.11 -9.68
CA GLY A 365 -18.08 7.72 -9.90
C GLY A 365 -17.04 6.63 -9.67
N GLY A 366 -16.54 5.97 -10.71
CA GLY A 366 -15.56 4.88 -10.61
C GLY A 366 -14.12 5.31 -10.33
N THR A 367 -13.13 4.42 -10.55
CA THR A 367 -11.73 4.65 -10.14
C THR A 367 -10.74 4.42 -11.29
N GLU A 368 -10.88 5.21 -12.38
CA GLU A 368 -10.04 5.11 -13.58
C GLU A 368 -8.78 5.98 -13.47
N ILE A 369 -7.80 5.53 -12.69
CA ILE A 369 -6.54 6.26 -12.42
C ILE A 369 -5.57 6.27 -13.61
N LEU A 370 -5.64 5.29 -14.52
CA LEU A 370 -4.67 5.14 -15.61
C LEU A 370 -4.68 6.33 -16.58
N THR A 371 -5.87 6.80 -16.94
CA THR A 371 -6.04 7.91 -17.90
C THR A 371 -5.39 9.21 -17.42
N PRO A 372 -5.66 9.72 -16.20
CA PRO A 372 -5.00 10.93 -15.72
C PRO A 372 -3.48 10.74 -15.54
N LEU A 373 -2.99 9.55 -15.16
CA LEU A 373 -1.55 9.27 -15.13
C LEU A 373 -0.91 9.43 -16.51
N GLN A 374 -1.53 8.87 -17.55
CA GLN A 374 -1.04 9.01 -18.92
C GLN A 374 -1.04 10.46 -19.41
N ILE A 375 -2.02 11.26 -19.02
CA ILE A 375 -2.07 12.69 -19.33
C ILE A 375 -0.93 13.43 -18.64
N ILE A 376 -0.74 13.22 -17.31
CA ILE A 376 0.36 13.82 -16.56
C ILE A 376 1.73 13.48 -17.19
N TYR A 377 1.91 12.24 -17.64
CA TYR A 377 3.18 11.82 -18.25
C TYR A 377 3.40 12.32 -19.68
N ARG A 378 2.34 12.75 -20.39
CA ARG A 378 2.44 13.39 -21.71
C ARG A 378 2.85 14.86 -21.64
N GLU A 379 2.59 15.51 -20.49
CA GLU A 379 3.01 16.90 -20.30
C GLU A 379 4.54 17.04 -20.39
N PRO A 380 5.04 18.12 -21.01
CA PRO A 380 6.48 18.36 -21.10
C PRO A 380 7.07 18.63 -19.71
N SER A 381 8.24 18.08 -19.44
CA SER A 381 8.95 18.34 -18.19
C SER A 381 9.38 19.80 -18.08
N ILE A 382 9.18 20.41 -16.93
CA ILE A 382 9.64 21.76 -16.64
C ILE A 382 11.14 21.72 -16.29
N ALA A 383 11.96 22.42 -17.05
CA ALA A 383 13.41 22.41 -16.87
C ALA A 383 13.80 22.85 -15.45
N GLY A 384 14.65 22.06 -14.79
CA GLY A 384 15.08 22.30 -13.41
C GLY A 384 14.06 21.98 -12.33
N HIS A 385 12.88 21.45 -12.68
CA HIS A 385 11.80 21.13 -11.74
C HIS A 385 11.38 19.67 -11.90
N PRO A 386 12.03 18.71 -11.18
CA PRO A 386 11.67 17.30 -11.26
C PRO A 386 10.25 17.08 -10.77
N LEU A 387 9.50 16.21 -11.45
CA LEU A 387 8.12 15.90 -11.12
C LEU A 387 8.05 15.08 -9.81
N GLN A 388 7.22 15.54 -8.88
CA GLN A 388 6.86 14.89 -7.62
C GLN A 388 5.36 14.58 -7.66
N LEU A 389 5.00 13.33 -7.86
CA LEU A 389 3.61 12.89 -7.97
C LEU A 389 3.11 12.41 -6.60
N PHE A 390 2.03 13.01 -6.10
CA PHE A 390 1.36 12.62 -4.86
C PHE A 390 0.01 12.01 -5.21
N VAL A 391 -0.21 10.73 -4.88
CA VAL A 391 -1.44 9.99 -5.19
C VAL A 391 -2.20 9.69 -3.92
N PHE A 392 -3.46 10.14 -3.85
CA PHE A 392 -4.38 9.89 -2.74
C PHE A 392 -5.54 9.04 -3.25
N THR A 393 -5.67 7.81 -2.78
CA THR A 393 -6.72 6.87 -3.21
C THR A 393 -6.98 5.83 -2.13
N ASP A 394 -8.15 5.24 -2.12
CA ASP A 394 -8.42 4.03 -1.34
C ASP A 394 -8.00 2.75 -2.09
N GLY A 395 -7.50 2.89 -3.33
CA GLY A 395 -6.91 1.82 -4.10
C GLY A 395 -7.91 0.81 -4.69
N GLU A 396 -9.19 1.15 -4.76
CA GLU A 396 -10.23 0.28 -5.33
C GLU A 396 -10.18 0.22 -6.87
N VAL A 397 -9.04 -0.14 -7.44
CA VAL A 397 -8.84 -0.26 -8.90
C VAL A 397 -8.93 -1.71 -9.37
N THR A 398 -9.31 -1.92 -10.63
CA THR A 398 -9.49 -3.25 -11.20
C THR A 398 -8.20 -3.92 -11.65
N ASP A 399 -7.23 -3.16 -12.15
CA ASP A 399 -5.97 -3.66 -12.71
C ASP A 399 -4.78 -2.87 -12.15
N THR A 400 -4.24 -3.36 -11.03
CA THR A 400 -3.09 -2.72 -10.35
C THR A 400 -1.80 -2.89 -11.14
N PHE A 401 -1.62 -4.02 -11.86
CA PHE A 401 -0.40 -4.27 -12.61
C PHE A 401 -0.23 -3.28 -13.78
N ASN A 402 -1.29 -3.00 -14.51
CA ASN A 402 -1.23 -2.06 -15.63
C ASN A 402 -0.88 -0.64 -15.16
N ILE A 403 -1.43 -0.21 -14.02
CA ILE A 403 -1.13 1.10 -13.42
C ILE A 403 0.33 1.15 -12.96
N ILE A 404 0.81 0.11 -12.24
CA ILE A 404 2.21 0.03 -11.80
C ILE A 404 3.16 0.03 -12.99
N ASN A 405 2.81 -0.64 -14.09
CA ASN A 405 3.60 -0.65 -15.32
C ASN A 405 3.70 0.73 -15.96
N GLU A 406 2.62 1.48 -16.00
CA GLU A 406 2.62 2.85 -16.54
C GLU A 406 3.52 3.77 -15.71
N VAL A 407 3.43 3.71 -14.38
CA VAL A 407 4.32 4.46 -13.47
C VAL A 407 5.79 4.02 -13.66
N LYS A 408 6.07 2.71 -13.78
CA LYS A 408 7.41 2.16 -14.01
C LYS A 408 8.03 2.64 -15.33
N ARG A 409 7.26 2.73 -16.41
CA ARG A 409 7.74 3.25 -17.71
C ARG A 409 8.24 4.68 -17.60
N ASN A 410 7.66 5.46 -16.72
CA ASN A 410 7.97 6.88 -16.52
C ASN A 410 8.90 7.16 -15.32
N ARG A 411 9.42 6.13 -14.63
CA ARG A 411 10.14 6.23 -13.35
C ARG A 411 11.35 7.17 -13.31
N LEU A 412 11.98 7.41 -14.46
CA LEU A 412 13.15 8.30 -14.54
C LEU A 412 12.79 9.79 -14.56
N ARG A 413 11.49 10.10 -14.73
CA ARG A 413 10.99 11.48 -14.83
C ARG A 413 10.44 12.02 -13.52
N HIS A 414 10.11 11.13 -12.56
CA HIS A 414 9.39 11.52 -11.36
C HIS A 414 9.65 10.59 -10.18
N ARG A 415 9.31 11.06 -8.99
CA ARG A 415 9.10 10.26 -7.79
C ARG A 415 7.61 10.21 -7.47
N CYS A 416 7.12 9.08 -6.95
CA CYS A 416 5.70 8.90 -6.62
C CYS A 416 5.53 8.64 -5.12
N PHE A 417 4.74 9.49 -4.46
CA PHE A 417 4.34 9.37 -3.06
C PHE A 417 2.86 8.99 -3.01
N SER A 418 2.56 7.82 -2.48
CA SER A 418 1.21 7.26 -2.52
C SER A 418 0.61 7.10 -1.12
N PHE A 419 -0.67 7.41 -1.00
CA PHE A 419 -1.43 7.37 0.24
C PHE A 419 -2.65 6.49 0.07
N GLY A 420 -2.66 5.35 0.76
CA GLY A 420 -3.81 4.45 0.84
C GLY A 420 -4.75 4.89 1.96
N ILE A 421 -5.98 5.27 1.62
CA ILE A 421 -6.92 5.89 2.56
C ILE A 421 -8.01 4.90 2.96
N GLY A 422 -8.16 4.67 4.25
CA GLY A 422 -9.17 3.80 4.83
C GLY A 422 -8.76 2.33 4.92
N GLU A 423 -9.57 1.57 5.65
CA GLU A 423 -9.37 0.13 5.83
C GLU A 423 -9.52 -0.61 4.50
N GLY A 424 -8.64 -1.59 4.25
CA GLY A 424 -8.66 -2.41 3.04
C GLY A 424 -8.13 -1.72 1.78
N ALA A 425 -7.38 -0.62 1.91
CA ALA A 425 -6.68 0.00 0.78
C ALA A 425 -5.71 -1.00 0.12
N SER A 426 -5.65 -0.99 -1.22
CA SER A 426 -4.81 -1.94 -1.97
C SER A 426 -3.33 -1.78 -1.68
N THR A 427 -2.74 -2.77 -1.00
CA THR A 427 -1.30 -2.77 -0.72
C THR A 427 -0.48 -2.93 -2.00
N SER A 428 -0.97 -3.70 -2.96
CA SER A 428 -0.35 -3.88 -4.28
C SER A 428 -0.24 -2.56 -5.04
N LEU A 429 -1.32 -1.79 -5.15
CA LEU A 429 -1.31 -0.51 -5.85
C LEU A 429 -0.44 0.51 -5.11
N ILE A 430 -0.73 0.75 -3.84
CA ILE A 430 -0.12 1.83 -3.05
C ILE A 430 1.38 1.61 -2.90
N LYS A 431 1.82 0.42 -2.47
CA LYS A 431 3.25 0.08 -2.37
C LYS A 431 3.91 -0.02 -3.75
N GLY A 432 3.18 -0.55 -4.75
CA GLY A 432 3.69 -0.79 -6.09
C GLY A 432 4.10 0.50 -6.82
N ILE A 433 3.20 1.49 -6.90
CA ILE A 433 3.48 2.76 -7.61
C ILE A 433 4.60 3.57 -6.93
N ALA A 434 4.63 3.62 -5.60
CA ALA A 434 5.71 4.28 -4.87
C ALA A 434 7.07 3.63 -5.11
N ARG A 435 7.12 2.29 -5.00
CA ARG A 435 8.37 1.50 -5.14
C ARG A 435 9.00 1.67 -6.52
N VAL A 436 8.20 1.57 -7.59
CA VAL A 436 8.75 1.62 -8.96
C VAL A 436 9.23 3.00 -9.38
N ALA A 437 8.76 4.05 -8.72
CA ALA A 437 9.13 5.45 -8.98
C ALA A 437 10.00 6.08 -7.87
N GLY A 438 10.55 5.28 -6.96
CA GLY A 438 11.50 5.76 -5.94
C GLY A 438 10.91 6.76 -4.94
N GLY A 439 9.62 6.62 -4.60
CA GLY A 439 8.96 7.40 -3.57
C GLY A 439 8.66 6.58 -2.31
N THR A 440 7.64 6.98 -1.56
CA THR A 440 7.19 6.29 -0.35
C THR A 440 5.68 6.07 -0.35
N SER A 441 5.25 5.00 0.29
CA SER A 441 3.83 4.67 0.49
C SER A 441 3.45 4.82 1.96
N GLU A 442 2.28 5.39 2.21
CA GLU A 442 1.73 5.58 3.55
C GLU A 442 0.29 5.06 3.57
N PHE A 443 -0.13 4.41 4.67
CA PHE A 443 -1.50 3.94 4.86
C PHE A 443 -2.15 4.74 5.98
N ILE A 444 -3.38 5.19 5.75
CA ILE A 444 -4.15 6.05 6.64
C ILE A 444 -5.37 5.29 7.10
N THR A 445 -5.34 4.77 8.31
CA THR A 445 -6.42 4.00 8.92
C THR A 445 -6.81 4.59 10.27
N GLY A 446 -8.10 4.68 10.55
CA GLY A 446 -8.63 5.07 11.85
C GLY A 446 -8.10 6.40 12.41
N LYS A 447 -7.37 6.33 13.50
CA LYS A 447 -6.85 7.49 14.24
C LYS A 447 -5.58 8.11 13.65
N ASP A 448 -5.05 7.56 12.58
CA ASP A 448 -3.84 8.07 11.94
C ASP A 448 -4.04 9.50 11.43
N ARG A 449 -3.09 10.37 11.80
CA ARG A 449 -3.05 11.74 11.28
C ARG A 449 -2.45 11.73 9.87
N MET A 450 -3.31 11.73 8.84
CA MET A 450 -2.90 11.80 7.43
C MET A 450 -1.96 12.98 7.18
N GLN A 451 -2.22 14.13 7.82
CA GLN A 451 -1.45 15.35 7.65
C GLN A 451 0.04 15.15 8.00
N SER A 452 0.36 14.50 9.12
CA SER A 452 1.75 14.27 9.52
C SER A 452 2.49 13.33 8.56
N LYS A 453 1.83 12.28 8.07
CA LYS A 453 2.38 11.36 7.06
C LYS A 453 2.63 12.08 5.72
N ALA A 454 1.69 12.93 5.30
CA ALA A 454 1.81 13.71 4.07
C ALA A 454 2.91 14.78 4.14
N LEU A 455 3.04 15.51 5.25
CA LEU A 455 4.13 16.47 5.45
C LEU A 455 5.50 15.79 5.45
N ARG A 456 5.61 14.60 6.05
CA ARG A 456 6.84 13.79 6.00
C ARG A 456 7.19 13.39 4.57
N ALA A 457 6.21 12.98 3.76
CA ALA A 457 6.40 12.68 2.35
C ALA A 457 6.82 13.93 1.56
N LEU A 458 6.22 15.10 1.84
CA LEU A 458 6.63 16.37 1.24
C LEU A 458 8.07 16.73 1.64
N LYS A 459 8.46 16.59 2.91
CA LYS A 459 9.84 16.80 3.36
C LYS A 459 10.82 15.93 2.57
N ARG A 460 10.48 14.64 2.33
CA ARG A 460 11.29 13.74 1.49
C ARG A 460 11.33 14.17 0.02
N ALA A 461 10.21 14.65 -0.53
CA ALA A 461 10.16 15.15 -1.90
C ALA A 461 11.02 16.40 -2.13
N LEU A 462 11.20 17.21 -1.09
CA LEU A 462 12.01 18.43 -1.10
C LEU A 462 13.50 18.18 -0.79
N GLN A 463 13.88 16.97 -0.39
CA GLN A 463 15.29 16.63 -0.12
C GLN A 463 16.06 16.37 -1.41
N PRO A 464 17.36 16.74 -1.46
CA PRO A 464 18.25 16.35 -2.54
C PRO A 464 18.26 14.85 -2.75
N ALA A 465 18.30 14.42 -4.00
CA ALA A 465 18.44 13.02 -4.32
C ALA A 465 19.81 12.50 -3.86
N VAL A 466 19.82 11.29 -3.33
CA VAL A 466 21.05 10.52 -3.19
C VAL A 466 21.31 9.86 -4.54
N GLU A 467 22.53 9.97 -5.04
CA GLU A 467 22.95 9.50 -6.37
C GLU A 467 23.97 8.36 -6.26
N ASP A 468 24.21 7.66 -7.37
CA ASP A 468 25.26 6.62 -7.51
C ASP A 468 25.20 5.55 -6.41
N ILE A 469 23.99 5.11 -6.07
CA ILE A 469 23.79 4.11 -5.02
C ILE A 469 24.29 2.75 -5.52
N SER A 470 25.24 2.17 -4.79
CA SER A 470 25.77 0.84 -5.11
C SER A 470 26.06 0.02 -3.87
N VAL A 471 25.91 -1.31 -4.01
CA VAL A 471 26.27 -2.28 -2.97
C VAL A 471 27.41 -3.14 -3.51
N SER A 472 28.52 -3.17 -2.78
CA SER A 472 29.71 -3.98 -3.12
C SER A 472 30.07 -4.90 -1.97
N TRP A 473 30.69 -6.02 -2.31
CA TRP A 473 31.07 -7.08 -1.38
C TRP A 473 32.56 -7.30 -1.40
N ASP A 474 33.17 -7.42 -0.23
CA ASP A 474 34.53 -7.91 -0.05
C ASP A 474 34.47 -9.26 0.64
N LEU A 475 34.77 -10.30 -0.12
CA LEU A 475 34.62 -11.70 0.27
C LEU A 475 35.92 -12.47 0.05
N PRO A 476 36.21 -13.54 0.83
CA PRO A 476 37.34 -14.37 0.64
C PRO A 476 37.45 -14.94 -0.80
N ARG A 477 38.68 -15.20 -1.24
CA ARG A 477 38.95 -15.74 -2.59
C ARG A 477 38.16 -17.02 -2.86
N GLY A 478 37.48 -17.08 -4.02
CA GLY A 478 36.66 -18.21 -4.42
C GLY A 478 35.19 -18.12 -4.02
N LEU A 479 34.79 -17.07 -3.29
CA LEU A 479 33.42 -16.76 -2.97
C LEU A 479 32.99 -15.48 -3.68
N SER A 480 31.80 -15.44 -4.23
CA SER A 480 31.21 -14.28 -4.90
C SER A 480 29.75 -14.06 -4.47
N ALA A 481 29.30 -12.81 -4.43
CA ALA A 481 27.91 -12.46 -4.15
C ALA A 481 27.17 -12.12 -5.45
N LYS A 482 26.07 -12.82 -5.70
CA LYS A 482 25.13 -12.50 -6.79
C LYS A 482 23.93 -11.76 -6.21
N MET A 483 23.84 -10.48 -6.50
CA MET A 483 22.73 -9.64 -6.05
C MET A 483 21.38 -10.12 -6.61
N LEU A 484 20.37 -10.17 -5.74
CA LEU A 484 18.99 -10.55 -6.05
C LEU A 484 18.03 -9.40 -5.91
N SER A 485 18.33 -8.47 -5.00
CA SER A 485 17.55 -7.23 -4.85
C SER A 485 17.68 -6.36 -6.10
N PRO A 486 16.61 -5.67 -6.51
CA PRO A 486 16.68 -4.67 -7.57
C PRO A 486 17.63 -3.53 -7.18
N GLU A 487 18.17 -2.85 -8.20
CA GLU A 487 18.97 -1.65 -7.99
C GLU A 487 18.19 -0.61 -7.20
N GLN A 488 18.86 -0.05 -6.19
CA GLN A 488 18.30 1.05 -5.41
C GLN A 488 18.54 2.35 -6.17
N THR A 489 17.48 3.09 -6.43
CA THR A 489 17.56 4.37 -7.16
C THR A 489 17.43 5.57 -6.24
N VAL A 490 16.92 5.38 -5.02
CA VAL A 490 16.66 6.44 -4.04
C VAL A 490 16.90 5.91 -2.62
N LEU A 491 17.52 6.74 -1.79
CA LEU A 491 17.63 6.54 -0.34
C LEU A 491 17.18 7.80 0.40
N TYR A 492 16.45 7.62 1.48
CA TYR A 492 16.01 8.71 2.36
C TYR A 492 16.65 8.60 3.74
N LYS A 493 16.87 9.74 4.40
CA LYS A 493 17.33 9.78 5.79
C LYS A 493 16.36 9.00 6.69
N GLY A 494 16.91 8.14 7.54
CA GLY A 494 16.13 7.28 8.45
C GLY A 494 15.46 6.08 7.79
N GLN A 495 15.73 5.83 6.51
CA GLN A 495 15.22 4.64 5.83
C GLN A 495 16.14 3.44 6.08
N ARG A 496 15.54 2.29 6.44
CA ARG A 496 16.21 1.00 6.43
C ARG A 496 16.27 0.47 5.00
N LEU A 497 17.43 -0.05 4.59
CA LEU A 497 17.63 -0.71 3.31
C LEU A 497 17.98 -2.18 3.53
N ILE A 498 17.16 -3.07 2.96
CA ILE A 498 17.43 -4.51 2.98
C ILE A 498 17.82 -4.96 1.57
N VAL A 499 18.93 -5.67 1.48
CA VAL A 499 19.40 -6.25 0.23
C VAL A 499 19.68 -7.75 0.38
N TYR A 500 19.44 -8.50 -0.69
CA TYR A 500 19.62 -9.96 -0.75
C TYR A 500 20.64 -10.33 -1.80
N ALA A 501 21.47 -11.32 -1.47
CA ALA A 501 22.43 -11.91 -2.40
C ALA A 501 22.57 -13.42 -2.19
N LEU A 502 22.85 -14.17 -3.26
CA LEU A 502 23.34 -15.56 -3.16
C LEU A 502 24.86 -15.54 -3.09
N LEU A 503 25.43 -16.34 -2.18
CA LEU A 503 26.86 -16.51 -2.00
C LEU A 503 27.31 -17.76 -2.75
N SER A 504 27.84 -17.58 -3.96
CA SER A 504 28.24 -18.68 -4.85
C SER A 504 29.73 -18.92 -4.78
N GLY A 505 30.13 -20.19 -4.67
CA GLY A 505 31.52 -20.65 -4.59
C GLY A 505 31.81 -21.53 -3.39
N THR A 506 33.08 -21.64 -3.03
CA THR A 506 33.49 -22.47 -1.88
C THR A 506 33.40 -21.65 -0.60
N MET A 507 32.50 -22.05 0.30
CA MET A 507 32.39 -21.43 1.62
C MET A 507 33.67 -21.61 2.42
N PRO A 508 34.22 -20.57 3.02
CA PRO A 508 35.44 -20.64 3.82
C PRO A 508 35.19 -21.32 5.17
N PRO A 509 36.30 -21.65 5.93
CA PRO A 509 36.17 -22.20 7.27
C PRO A 509 35.36 -21.34 8.22
N VAL A 510 34.90 -21.94 9.32
CA VAL A 510 33.90 -21.42 10.28
C VAL A 510 34.20 -20.01 10.84
N GLU A 511 35.43 -19.56 10.87
CA GLU A 511 35.81 -18.25 11.46
C GLU A 511 35.96 -17.13 10.43
N ALA A 512 35.64 -17.36 9.17
CA ALA A 512 35.82 -16.34 8.13
C ALA A 512 34.73 -15.27 8.19
N THR A 513 35.15 -14.05 7.93
CA THR A 513 34.28 -12.87 7.83
C THR A 513 34.24 -12.32 6.41
N GLY A 514 33.15 -11.71 6.06
CA GLY A 514 32.97 -10.92 4.86
C GLY A 514 32.59 -9.49 5.21
N GLU A 515 32.73 -8.60 4.24
CA GLU A 515 32.32 -7.21 4.37
C GLU A 515 31.40 -6.83 3.23
N VAL A 516 30.44 -5.96 3.55
CA VAL A 516 29.53 -5.40 2.57
C VAL A 516 29.48 -3.88 2.73
N TYR A 517 29.51 -3.19 1.61
CA TYR A 517 29.58 -1.73 1.53
C TYR A 517 28.38 -1.18 0.79
N LEU A 518 27.70 -0.24 1.39
CA LEU A 518 26.72 0.62 0.74
C LEU A 518 27.40 1.96 0.42
N LYS A 519 27.58 2.27 -0.86
CA LYS A 519 28.20 3.49 -1.36
C LYS A 519 27.15 4.36 -2.05
N TYR A 520 27.21 5.65 -1.84
CA TYR A 520 26.33 6.62 -2.47
C TYR A 520 26.92 8.01 -2.48
N THR A 521 26.43 8.85 -3.40
CA THR A 521 26.83 10.26 -3.54
C THR A 521 25.71 11.17 -3.05
N LEU A 522 26.03 12.13 -2.19
CA LEU A 522 25.12 13.18 -1.75
C LEU A 522 25.79 14.54 -1.95
N GLN A 523 25.23 15.40 -2.81
CA GLN A 523 25.76 16.74 -3.09
C GLN A 523 27.24 16.71 -3.50
N GLY A 524 27.63 15.75 -4.34
CA GLY A 524 29.00 15.56 -4.81
C GLY A 524 29.97 14.98 -3.79
N LYS A 525 29.51 14.59 -2.60
CA LYS A 525 30.31 13.90 -1.59
C LYS A 525 30.02 12.41 -1.61
N ASN A 526 31.05 11.59 -1.73
CA ASN A 526 30.95 10.14 -1.63
C ASN A 526 30.85 9.73 -0.17
N LEU A 527 29.86 8.94 0.15
CA LEU A 527 29.57 8.38 1.47
C LEU A 527 29.56 6.85 1.40
N GLU A 528 29.96 6.20 2.50
CA GLU A 528 30.03 4.76 2.58
C GLU A 528 29.56 4.27 3.96
N ASN A 529 28.74 3.22 3.96
CA ASN A 529 28.39 2.46 5.15
C ASN A 529 28.93 1.04 5.00
N ARG A 530 29.64 0.54 6.01
CA ARG A 530 30.28 -0.77 6.03
C ARG A 530 29.68 -1.64 7.09
N VAL A 531 29.48 -2.94 6.77
CA VAL A 531 29.05 -3.95 7.72
C VAL A 531 29.95 -5.18 7.57
N THR A 532 30.56 -5.60 8.67
CA THR A 532 31.36 -6.84 8.75
C THR A 532 30.48 -7.96 9.33
N PHE A 533 30.52 -9.16 8.76
CA PHE A 533 29.67 -10.26 9.19
C PHE A 533 30.37 -11.61 9.11
N SER A 534 29.86 -12.58 9.89
CA SER A 534 30.31 -13.97 9.81
C SER A 534 29.74 -14.64 8.56
N LEU A 535 30.60 -15.33 7.82
CA LEU A 535 30.22 -16.11 6.64
C LEU A 535 29.65 -17.50 6.99
N GLN A 536 29.50 -17.83 8.26
CA GLN A 536 28.93 -19.11 8.67
C GLN A 536 27.42 -19.15 8.42
N PRO A 537 26.93 -19.99 7.48
CA PRO A 537 25.50 -20.11 7.23
C PRO A 537 24.79 -20.78 8.41
N LYS A 538 23.63 -20.25 8.76
CA LYS A 538 22.74 -20.85 9.77
C LYS A 538 21.62 -21.65 9.08
N PRO A 539 21.27 -22.83 9.57
CA PRO A 539 20.14 -23.58 9.04
C PRO A 539 18.82 -22.88 9.41
N ASP A 540 17.88 -22.87 8.47
CA ASP A 540 16.49 -22.47 8.69
C ASP A 540 15.57 -23.43 7.94
N ASP A 541 14.72 -24.17 8.66
CA ASP A 541 13.80 -25.17 8.09
C ASP A 541 12.80 -24.57 7.10
N ASN A 542 12.53 -23.27 7.21
CA ASN A 542 11.62 -22.55 6.33
C ASN A 542 12.31 -21.81 5.19
N PHE A 543 13.64 -21.80 5.11
CA PHE A 543 14.39 -21.06 4.11
C PHE A 543 13.93 -19.62 3.96
N THR A 544 13.79 -18.93 5.08
CA THR A 544 13.16 -17.61 5.20
C THR A 544 13.86 -16.56 4.32
N ILE A 545 15.20 -16.50 4.39
CA ILE A 545 15.99 -15.51 3.61
C ILE A 545 15.91 -15.80 2.12
N HIS A 546 15.99 -17.07 1.69
CA HIS A 546 15.83 -17.44 0.28
C HIS A 546 14.44 -17.04 -0.25
N ARG A 547 13.38 -17.24 0.53
CA ARG A 547 12.01 -16.89 0.12
C ARG A 547 11.78 -15.39 0.06
N LEU A 548 12.31 -14.63 1.02
CA LEU A 548 12.29 -13.17 0.96
C LEU A 548 13.08 -12.64 -0.24
N ALA A 549 14.26 -13.21 -0.50
CA ALA A 549 15.05 -12.90 -1.69
C ALA A 549 14.31 -13.23 -2.98
N ALA A 550 13.66 -14.40 -3.06
CA ALA A 550 12.81 -14.77 -4.18
C ALA A 550 11.64 -13.79 -4.37
N LYS A 551 10.94 -13.42 -3.29
CA LYS A 551 9.85 -12.43 -3.35
C LYS A 551 10.36 -11.07 -3.84
N SER A 552 11.52 -10.62 -3.36
CA SER A 552 12.15 -9.38 -3.84
C SER A 552 12.43 -9.44 -5.35
N PHE A 553 12.99 -10.54 -5.86
CA PHE A 553 13.22 -10.77 -7.29
C PHE A 553 11.91 -10.81 -8.08
N LEU A 554 10.92 -11.57 -7.61
CA LEU A 554 9.61 -11.69 -8.25
C LEU A 554 8.91 -10.34 -8.37
N ARG A 555 8.89 -9.52 -7.31
CA ARG A 555 8.32 -8.17 -7.36
C ARG A 555 8.97 -7.27 -8.41
N ALA A 556 10.25 -7.44 -8.66
CA ALA A 556 10.97 -6.63 -9.66
C ALA A 556 10.63 -7.02 -11.10
N LYS A 557 10.40 -8.31 -11.38
CA LYS A 557 10.24 -8.86 -12.72
C LYS A 557 8.83 -9.28 -13.10
N ASP A 558 8.02 -9.74 -12.13
CA ASP A 558 6.65 -10.16 -12.35
C ASP A 558 5.73 -8.94 -12.44
N MET A 559 5.24 -8.65 -13.62
CA MET A 559 4.34 -7.54 -13.93
C MET A 559 2.89 -8.02 -14.18
N GLY A 560 2.53 -9.17 -13.57
CA GLY A 560 1.23 -9.80 -13.74
C GLY A 560 1.20 -10.87 -14.83
N PHE A 561 0.15 -11.68 -14.80
CA PHE A 561 0.02 -12.86 -15.68
C PHE A 561 0.08 -12.50 -17.18
N ARG A 562 -0.50 -11.37 -17.58
CA ARG A 562 -0.57 -10.91 -18.97
C ARG A 562 0.67 -10.12 -19.38
N ASP A 563 1.10 -9.17 -18.55
CA ASP A 563 2.01 -8.09 -18.92
C ASP A 563 3.49 -8.37 -18.66
N THR A 564 3.80 -9.46 -17.96
CA THR A 564 5.19 -9.86 -17.75
C THR A 564 5.83 -10.22 -19.09
N PRO A 565 6.98 -9.60 -19.47
CA PRO A 565 7.68 -9.90 -20.73
C PRO A 565 8.05 -11.38 -20.84
N ALA A 566 8.02 -11.95 -22.04
CA ALA A 566 8.25 -13.39 -22.27
C ALA A 566 9.60 -13.90 -21.71
N LYS A 567 10.65 -13.05 -21.73
CA LYS A 567 11.95 -13.36 -21.12
C LYS A 567 11.81 -13.48 -19.59
N ASP A 568 11.14 -12.52 -18.97
CA ASP A 568 10.97 -12.48 -17.51
C ASP A 568 9.99 -13.56 -17.03
N LYS A 569 8.98 -13.96 -17.84
CA LYS A 569 8.05 -15.06 -17.49
C LYS A 569 8.77 -16.36 -17.18
N LYS A 570 9.81 -16.71 -17.96
CA LYS A 570 10.62 -17.92 -17.70
C LYS A 570 11.37 -17.84 -16.39
N ASP A 571 11.97 -16.69 -16.11
CA ASP A 571 12.71 -16.45 -14.86
C ASP A 571 11.76 -16.45 -13.66
N VAL A 572 10.62 -15.77 -13.76
CA VAL A 572 9.56 -15.73 -12.73
C VAL A 572 9.04 -17.14 -12.44
N LEU A 573 8.70 -17.90 -13.47
CA LEU A 573 8.21 -19.28 -13.33
C LEU A 573 9.26 -20.17 -12.66
N LYS A 574 10.52 -20.12 -13.13
CA LYS A 574 11.61 -20.92 -12.58
C LYS A 574 11.86 -20.62 -11.11
N ILE A 575 12.04 -19.34 -10.75
CA ILE A 575 12.33 -18.93 -9.37
C ILE A 575 11.14 -19.20 -8.45
N SER A 576 9.92 -18.93 -8.91
CA SER A 576 8.70 -19.25 -8.15
C SER A 576 8.65 -20.74 -7.78
N ILE A 577 8.87 -21.64 -8.73
CA ILE A 577 8.84 -23.09 -8.50
C ILE A 577 10.06 -23.55 -7.64
N ASP A 578 11.26 -23.08 -7.95
CA ASP A 578 12.49 -23.46 -7.23
C ASP A 578 12.44 -23.09 -5.74
N CYS A 579 11.91 -21.90 -5.42
CA CYS A 579 11.78 -21.41 -4.04
C CYS A 579 10.45 -21.77 -3.37
N GLY A 580 9.52 -22.33 -4.13
CA GLY A 580 8.17 -22.59 -3.65
C GLY A 580 7.35 -21.32 -3.34
N VAL A 581 7.75 -20.14 -3.84
CA VAL A 581 7.05 -18.86 -3.60
C VAL A 581 6.07 -18.57 -4.73
N ILE A 582 4.80 -18.40 -4.39
CA ILE A 582 3.75 -18.13 -5.38
C ILE A 582 3.99 -16.81 -6.14
N SER A 583 3.55 -16.77 -7.39
CA SER A 583 3.63 -15.61 -8.30
C SER A 583 2.41 -15.54 -9.18
N SER A 584 2.28 -14.47 -9.98
CA SER A 584 1.19 -14.37 -10.96
C SER A 584 1.17 -15.52 -12.00
N GLN A 585 2.32 -16.20 -12.20
CA GLN A 585 2.48 -17.28 -13.18
C GLN A 585 2.25 -18.67 -12.60
N THR A 586 2.09 -18.81 -11.26
CA THR A 586 2.01 -20.10 -10.56
C THR A 586 0.79 -20.19 -9.64
N ALA A 587 0.39 -21.41 -9.32
CA ALA A 587 -0.65 -21.71 -8.34
C ALA A 587 -0.32 -22.99 -7.58
N PHE A 588 -0.74 -23.07 -6.32
CA PHE A 588 -0.68 -24.29 -5.53
C PHE A 588 -1.87 -25.20 -5.85
N ILE A 589 -1.60 -26.47 -6.12
CA ILE A 589 -2.61 -27.50 -6.37
C ILE A 589 -2.39 -28.71 -5.47
N ALA A 590 -3.44 -29.11 -4.75
CA ALA A 590 -3.47 -30.36 -3.99
C ALA A 590 -4.63 -31.21 -4.46
N VAL A 591 -4.39 -32.50 -4.69
CA VAL A 591 -5.41 -33.47 -5.09
C VAL A 591 -5.37 -34.68 -4.15
N HIS A 592 -6.51 -35.03 -3.60
CA HIS A 592 -6.63 -36.22 -2.76
C HIS A 592 -6.65 -37.47 -3.62
N LYS A 593 -5.46 -38.11 -3.82
CA LYS A 593 -5.28 -39.27 -4.70
C LYS A 593 -5.87 -40.58 -4.13
N ASN A 594 -6.06 -40.67 -2.81
CA ASN A 594 -6.38 -41.94 -2.11
C ASN A 594 -7.86 -42.06 -1.66
N LEU A 595 -8.79 -41.39 -2.32
CA LEU A 595 -10.20 -41.66 -2.15
C LEU A 595 -10.53 -43.02 -2.77
N ASN A 596 -10.77 -44.03 -1.94
CA ASN A 596 -11.16 -45.38 -2.38
C ASN A 596 -12.53 -45.39 -3.09
N LYS A 597 -13.33 -44.31 -2.98
CA LYS A 597 -14.61 -44.13 -3.65
C LYS A 597 -14.70 -42.72 -4.22
N PRO A 598 -15.08 -42.55 -5.50
CA PRO A 598 -15.38 -41.22 -6.04
C PRO A 598 -16.52 -40.57 -5.26
N VAL A 599 -16.49 -39.23 -5.18
CA VAL A 599 -17.52 -38.42 -4.54
C VAL A 599 -18.86 -38.66 -5.26
N GLN A 600 -19.92 -38.98 -4.53
CA GLN A 600 -21.24 -39.28 -5.09
C GLN A 600 -22.19 -38.09 -4.96
N GLY A 601 -23.08 -37.92 -5.93
CA GLY A 601 -24.10 -36.88 -5.96
C GLY A 601 -23.78 -35.73 -6.89
N PRO A 602 -24.75 -34.83 -7.13
CA PRO A 602 -24.54 -33.62 -7.91
C PRO A 602 -23.68 -32.62 -7.11
N LEU A 603 -22.68 -32.04 -7.77
CA LEU A 603 -21.84 -31.01 -7.16
C LEU A 603 -22.62 -29.70 -7.01
N THR A 604 -22.69 -29.17 -5.82
CA THR A 604 -23.38 -27.92 -5.51
C THR A 604 -22.36 -26.83 -5.14
N ARG A 605 -22.51 -25.62 -5.67
CA ARG A 605 -21.63 -24.50 -5.39
C ARG A 605 -22.12 -23.68 -4.19
N ARG A 606 -21.23 -23.46 -3.22
CA ARG A 606 -21.43 -22.65 -2.00
C ARG A 606 -20.25 -21.76 -1.78
N ASP A 607 -20.29 -20.56 -2.33
CA ASP A 607 -19.20 -19.61 -2.19
C ASP A 607 -19.20 -18.96 -0.80
N VAL A 608 -18.02 -18.74 -0.23
CA VAL A 608 -17.86 -18.11 1.07
C VAL A 608 -18.21 -16.62 0.97
N PRO A 609 -19.18 -16.13 1.77
CA PRO A 609 -19.58 -14.73 1.73
C PRO A 609 -18.48 -13.83 2.32
N ARG A 610 -18.40 -12.62 1.80
CA ARG A 610 -17.52 -11.57 2.31
C ARG A 610 -18.32 -10.44 2.96
N PRO A 611 -17.75 -9.74 3.94
CA PRO A 611 -18.43 -8.60 4.54
C PRO A 611 -18.55 -7.41 3.59
N VAL A 612 -19.68 -6.69 3.66
CA VAL A 612 -19.84 -5.38 3.05
C VAL A 612 -19.45 -4.31 4.04
N LEU A 613 -18.57 -3.43 3.67
CA LEU A 613 -18.37 -2.19 4.39
C LEU A 613 -19.60 -1.29 4.16
N LEU A 614 -20.27 -0.85 5.23
CA LEU A 614 -21.56 -0.13 5.22
C LEU A 614 -21.67 1.10 4.27
N GLY A 615 -20.54 1.63 3.75
CA GLY A 615 -20.54 2.71 2.78
C GLY A 615 -20.85 2.29 1.35
N ALA A 616 -20.50 1.08 0.94
CA ALA A 616 -20.71 0.60 -0.43
C ALA A 616 -22.18 0.24 -0.74
N ALA A 617 -22.96 -0.11 0.28
CA ALA A 617 -24.37 -0.50 0.10
C ALA A 617 -25.32 0.68 -0.13
N SER A 618 -24.93 1.92 0.25
CA SER A 618 -25.77 3.12 0.08
C SER A 618 -25.53 3.86 -1.24
N VAL A 619 -24.54 3.45 -2.03
CA VAL A 619 -24.13 4.10 -3.29
C VAL A 619 -24.54 3.29 -4.53
N MET A 620 -25.24 2.15 -4.35
CA MET A 620 -25.87 1.51 -5.49
C MET A 620 -27.09 2.35 -5.90
N PRO A 621 -27.07 3.09 -7.05
CA PRO A 621 -28.28 3.66 -7.57
C PRO A 621 -29.24 2.51 -7.87
N GLN A 622 -30.44 2.55 -7.32
CA GLN A 622 -31.56 1.75 -7.79
C GLN A 622 -31.87 2.12 -9.23
N TYR A 623 -31.09 1.63 -10.18
CA TYR A 623 -31.53 1.56 -11.59
C TYR A 623 -32.35 0.29 -11.76
N LEU A 624 -33.54 0.28 -11.21
CA LEU A 624 -34.62 -0.61 -11.58
C LEU A 624 -35.71 0.24 -12.23
N GLY A 625 -35.79 0.13 -13.55
CA GLY A 625 -37.05 0.30 -14.28
C GLY A 625 -37.44 1.73 -14.66
N CYS A 626 -36.85 2.25 -15.75
CA CYS A 626 -37.61 3.04 -16.69
C CYS A 626 -37.30 2.53 -18.11
N ALA A 627 -38.22 1.75 -18.64
CA ALA A 627 -38.27 1.45 -20.06
C ALA A 627 -38.50 2.78 -20.81
N LEU A 628 -37.53 3.20 -21.61
CA LEU A 628 -37.74 4.27 -22.61
C LEU A 628 -38.21 3.66 -23.92
N PRO A 629 -39.17 4.26 -24.58
CA PRO A 629 -39.69 3.74 -25.85
C PRO A 629 -38.74 4.08 -27.00
N ASN A 630 -38.69 3.15 -27.95
CA ASN A 630 -37.98 3.19 -29.22
C ASN A 630 -38.05 4.55 -29.92
N ALA A 631 -36.90 5.16 -30.21
CA ALA A 631 -36.76 6.19 -31.22
C ALA A 631 -35.75 5.73 -32.29
N LYS A 632 -36.24 5.77 -33.51
CA LYS A 632 -35.64 5.30 -34.78
C LYS A 632 -34.36 6.08 -35.11
N SER A 633 -33.40 5.35 -35.66
CA SER A 633 -32.18 5.87 -36.29
C SER A 633 -32.49 6.82 -37.46
N SER A 634 -31.74 7.92 -37.56
CA SER A 634 -31.48 8.60 -38.83
C SER A 634 -30.03 9.08 -38.86
N TYR A 635 -29.35 8.62 -39.87
CA TYR A 635 -27.99 8.98 -40.28
C TYR A 635 -27.92 10.46 -40.67
N PHE A 636 -26.88 11.17 -40.29
CA PHE A 636 -26.33 12.29 -41.06
C PHE A 636 -24.81 12.39 -40.90
N SER A 637 -24.14 12.49 -42.05
CA SER A 637 -22.70 12.67 -42.25
C SER A 637 -22.31 14.18 -42.22
N PRO A 638 -21.00 14.52 -42.19
CA PRO A 638 -20.50 15.78 -41.72
C PRO A 638 -20.35 16.87 -42.80
N ALA A 639 -20.45 18.12 -42.40
CA ALA A 639 -20.09 19.26 -43.24
C ALA A 639 -19.32 20.33 -42.49
N SER A 640 -18.09 20.49 -42.95
CA SER A 640 -17.27 21.72 -43.18
C SER A 640 -17.41 22.94 -42.26
N GLN A 641 -16.20 23.38 -41.84
CA GLN A 641 -15.88 24.70 -41.26
C GLN A 641 -16.32 25.89 -42.09
N PRO A 642 -16.42 27.06 -41.45
CA PRO A 642 -15.64 28.18 -41.95
C PRO A 642 -14.94 29.02 -40.85
N THR A 643 -13.70 29.34 -41.19
CA THR A 643 -12.85 30.39 -40.66
C THR A 643 -13.52 31.78 -40.62
N ARG A 644 -13.32 32.52 -39.53
CA ARG A 644 -13.38 33.99 -39.56
C ARG A 644 -12.43 34.65 -38.55
N THR A 645 -11.48 35.33 -39.11
CA THR A 645 -10.62 36.37 -38.53
C THR A 645 -11.46 37.62 -38.19
N SER A 646 -11.24 38.24 -37.03
CA SER A 646 -11.49 39.65 -36.86
C SER A 646 -10.57 40.30 -35.81
N ARG A 647 -10.10 41.45 -36.22
CA ARG A 647 -9.10 42.37 -35.71
C ARG A 647 -9.36 42.87 -34.30
N TYR A 648 -8.25 43.10 -33.61
CA TYR A 648 -8.15 43.98 -32.45
C TYR A 648 -8.29 45.46 -32.86
N GLU A 649 -9.15 46.18 -32.17
CA GLU A 649 -9.04 47.63 -32.02
C GLU A 649 -9.06 47.94 -30.51
N GLY A 650 -8.14 48.82 -30.13
CA GLY A 650 -7.85 49.20 -28.76
C GLY A 650 -8.84 50.19 -28.17
N MET A 651 -8.94 50.23 -26.86
CA MET A 651 -9.38 51.36 -26.06
C MET A 651 -8.80 51.33 -24.62
N PRO A 652 -8.84 52.46 -23.89
CA PRO A 652 -7.69 52.99 -23.18
C PRO A 652 -7.68 52.69 -21.67
N ASP A 653 -6.49 52.88 -21.14
CA ASP A 653 -6.09 52.87 -19.74
C ASP A 653 -6.99 53.82 -18.87
N GLN A 654 -7.71 53.23 -17.92
CA GLN A 654 -8.22 53.96 -16.76
C GLN A 654 -7.76 53.27 -15.48
N ARG A 655 -6.76 53.91 -14.87
CA ARG A 655 -6.35 53.63 -13.51
C ARG A 655 -7.41 54.18 -12.55
N ASP A 656 -8.15 53.30 -11.93
CA ASP A 656 -8.86 53.61 -10.69
C ASP A 656 -8.51 52.56 -9.63
N GLY A 657 -8.03 53.10 -8.50
CA GLY A 657 -7.53 52.34 -7.38
C GLY A 657 -8.63 51.51 -6.69
N CYS A 658 -8.59 50.21 -6.87
CA CYS A 658 -9.32 49.26 -6.06
C CYS A 658 -8.48 48.90 -4.82
N LYS A 659 -8.92 49.31 -3.65
CA LYS A 659 -8.39 48.84 -2.37
C LYS A 659 -8.51 47.31 -2.33
N PRO A 660 -7.50 46.56 -1.88
CA PRO A 660 -7.61 45.14 -1.77
C PRO A 660 -8.69 44.76 -0.76
N CYS A 661 -9.69 44.01 -1.20
CA CYS A 661 -10.64 43.36 -0.32
C CYS A 661 -9.91 42.35 0.54
N ARG A 662 -9.85 42.58 1.85
CA ARG A 662 -9.37 41.60 2.85
C ARG A 662 -10.25 40.35 2.76
N PRO A 663 -9.72 39.15 2.60
CA PRO A 663 -10.48 37.94 2.81
C PRO A 663 -10.71 37.80 4.33
N MET A 664 -11.94 37.94 4.79
CA MET A 664 -12.36 37.59 6.14
C MET A 664 -12.42 36.04 6.21
N VAL A 665 -11.35 35.42 6.65
CA VAL A 665 -11.41 34.03 7.14
C VAL A 665 -11.74 34.13 8.63
N SER A 666 -12.97 33.78 9.01
CA SER A 666 -13.37 33.81 10.41
C SER A 666 -12.67 32.70 11.23
N LYS A 667 -12.43 32.96 12.52
CA LYS A 667 -11.89 31.98 13.51
C LYS A 667 -12.65 30.65 13.46
N ASP A 668 -13.96 30.71 13.29
CA ASP A 668 -14.84 29.54 13.24
C ASP A 668 -14.60 28.66 12.01
N LEU A 669 -14.14 29.23 10.90
CA LEU A 669 -13.85 28.49 9.67
C LEU A 669 -12.52 27.71 9.77
N CYS A 670 -11.51 28.25 10.47
CA CYS A 670 -10.24 27.55 10.72
C CYS A 670 -10.42 26.39 11.70
N ALA A 671 -11.18 26.57 12.77
CA ALA A 671 -11.46 25.52 13.75
C ALA A 671 -12.32 24.38 13.14
N LEU A 672 -13.28 24.71 12.27
CA LEU A 672 -14.13 23.74 11.58
C LEU A 672 -13.37 22.89 10.55
N VAL A 673 -12.30 23.43 9.91
CA VAL A 673 -11.58 22.75 8.83
C VAL A 673 -10.38 21.95 9.36
N PHE A 674 -9.71 22.40 10.43
CA PHE A 674 -8.41 21.84 10.84
C PHE A 674 -8.34 21.29 12.27
N GLY A 675 -9.42 21.37 13.05
CA GLY A 675 -9.45 20.89 14.45
C GLY A 675 -8.50 21.66 15.39
N ASP A 676 -8.25 21.11 16.59
CA ASP A 676 -7.49 21.81 17.66
C ASP A 676 -5.95 21.73 17.51
N ASN A 677 -5.43 21.29 16.36
CA ASN A 677 -3.97 21.22 16.15
C ASN A 677 -3.43 22.60 15.77
N HIS A 678 -2.77 23.28 16.71
CA HIS A 678 -2.22 24.63 16.55
C HIS A 678 -1.26 24.77 15.35
N LEU A 679 -0.45 23.73 15.05
CA LEU A 679 0.45 23.75 13.88
C LEU A 679 -0.34 23.79 12.57
N VAL A 680 -1.38 22.98 12.44
CA VAL A 680 -2.22 22.93 11.25
C VAL A 680 -3.01 24.23 11.07
N GLN A 681 -3.50 24.80 12.16
CA GLN A 681 -4.16 26.12 12.16
C GLN A 681 -3.17 27.22 11.73
N LEU A 682 -1.93 27.20 12.24
CA LEU A 682 -0.88 28.15 11.85
C LEU A 682 -0.55 28.06 10.37
N ILE A 683 -0.33 26.84 9.84
CA ILE A 683 -0.09 26.62 8.39
C ILE A 683 -1.33 27.07 7.57
N SER A 684 -2.54 26.91 8.10
CA SER A 684 -3.75 27.36 7.39
C SER A 684 -3.82 28.88 7.15
N LEU A 685 -3.14 29.67 7.96
CA LEU A 685 -3.02 31.12 7.82
C LEU A 685 -1.81 31.56 6.99
N GLN A 686 -0.88 30.65 6.67
CA GLN A 686 0.35 30.97 5.98
C GLN A 686 0.11 31.44 4.55
N ASN A 687 0.83 32.48 4.13
CA ASN A 687 0.92 32.95 2.75
C ASN A 687 1.88 32.08 1.94
N ALA A 688 1.84 32.20 0.61
CA ALA A 688 2.70 31.44 -0.29
C ALA A 688 4.21 31.70 -0.07
N ASP A 689 4.59 32.87 0.42
CA ASP A 689 5.96 33.26 0.74
C ASP A 689 6.44 32.77 2.12
N GLY A 690 5.60 32.01 2.84
CA GLY A 690 5.90 31.53 4.18
C GLY A 690 5.65 32.54 5.29
N SER A 691 5.12 33.73 4.98
CA SER A 691 4.77 34.74 5.95
C SER A 691 3.35 34.58 6.50
N TRP A 692 3.03 35.30 7.59
CA TRP A 692 1.69 35.41 8.14
C TRP A 692 1.30 36.87 8.26
N TYR A 693 -0.01 37.15 8.09
CA TYR A 693 -0.53 38.45 8.48
C TYR A 693 -0.61 38.55 9.99
N LEU A 694 -0.15 39.67 10.53
CA LEU A 694 -0.25 39.96 11.96
C LEU A 694 -1.67 40.46 12.26
N ASP A 695 -2.56 39.54 12.56
CA ASP A 695 -3.97 39.78 12.80
C ASP A 695 -4.49 39.03 14.03
N GLU A 696 -5.76 39.22 14.35
CA GLU A 696 -6.42 38.55 15.49
C GLU A 696 -6.46 37.02 15.33
N ASN A 697 -6.44 36.50 14.10
CA ASN A 697 -6.47 35.06 13.85
C ASN A 697 -5.13 34.44 14.25
N LEU A 698 -4.00 35.04 13.81
CA LEU A 698 -2.69 34.59 14.23
C LEU A 698 -2.49 34.73 15.74
N ALA A 699 -2.90 35.87 16.33
CA ALA A 699 -2.84 36.11 17.77
C ALA A 699 -3.60 35.03 18.55
N GLY A 700 -4.81 34.70 18.10
CA GLY A 700 -5.64 33.66 18.72
C GLY A 700 -5.04 32.26 18.69
N ILE A 701 -4.38 31.87 17.59
CA ILE A 701 -3.67 30.55 17.49
C ILE A 701 -2.47 30.53 18.44
N LEU A 702 -1.73 31.65 18.54
CA LEU A 702 -0.56 31.77 19.42
C LEU A 702 -0.92 31.98 20.91
N GLY A 703 -2.21 32.07 21.24
CA GLY A 703 -2.67 32.31 22.62
C GLY A 703 -2.26 33.69 23.17
N LYS A 704 -2.08 34.69 22.28
CA LYS A 704 -1.65 36.05 22.61
C LYS A 704 -2.72 37.04 22.18
N SER A 705 -2.67 38.26 22.74
CA SER A 705 -3.45 39.39 22.18
C SER A 705 -2.72 39.98 20.96
N LEU A 706 -3.46 40.61 20.05
CA LEU A 706 -2.86 41.31 18.91
C LEU A 706 -1.91 42.42 19.36
N GLU A 707 -2.26 43.11 20.47
CA GLU A 707 -1.45 44.17 21.08
C GLU A 707 -0.09 43.61 21.59
N ASP A 708 -0.09 42.44 22.22
CA ASP A 708 1.13 41.78 22.67
C ASP A 708 2.04 41.39 21.51
N LEU A 709 1.45 40.91 20.42
CA LEU A 709 2.20 40.58 19.22
C LEU A 709 2.78 41.81 18.56
N LEU A 710 1.99 42.88 18.43
CA LEU A 710 2.46 44.17 17.89
C LEU A 710 3.60 44.78 18.74
N ALA A 711 3.52 44.68 20.08
CA ALA A 711 4.55 45.15 20.97
C ALA A 711 5.86 44.36 20.88
N ALA A 712 5.78 43.10 20.48
CA ALA A 712 6.95 42.22 20.30
C ALA A 712 7.69 42.47 18.95
N VAL A 713 7.13 43.25 18.04
CA VAL A 713 7.74 43.57 16.75
C VAL A 713 8.86 44.60 16.94
N PRO A 714 10.10 44.33 16.43
CA PRO A 714 11.17 45.30 16.49
C PRO A 714 10.82 46.59 15.76
N VAL A 715 11.08 47.74 16.38
CA VAL A 715 10.73 49.10 15.88
C VAL A 715 11.17 49.36 14.43
N LYS A 716 12.27 48.74 13.96
CA LYS A 716 12.78 48.86 12.58
C LYS A 716 11.87 48.22 11.51
N ILE A 717 10.91 47.40 11.89
CA ILE A 717 10.02 46.67 10.98
C ILE A 717 8.65 47.36 10.86
N LEU A 718 8.27 48.17 11.85
CA LEU A 718 7.00 48.88 11.90
C LEU A 718 6.81 49.97 10.82
N GLU A 719 7.89 50.41 10.17
CA GLU A 719 7.85 51.46 9.12
C GLU A 719 7.61 50.93 7.71
N ARG A 720 7.58 49.65 7.47
CA ARG A 720 7.27 49.02 6.16
C ARG A 720 6.14 48.03 6.29
N GLU A 721 4.97 48.46 5.81
CA GLU A 721 3.75 47.68 5.58
C GLU A 721 3.58 46.37 6.43
N THR A 722 2.52 46.30 7.17
CA THR A 722 2.02 45.25 8.07
C THR A 722 2.11 43.80 7.59
N MET A 723 3.17 43.42 6.90
CA MET A 723 3.56 42.04 6.65
C MET A 723 4.69 41.68 7.59
N MET A 724 4.43 40.91 8.60
CA MET A 724 5.43 40.31 9.46
C MET A 724 5.81 38.90 9.02
N TRP A 725 6.94 38.77 8.97
CA TRP A 725 8.12 38.00 9.26
C TRP A 725 7.94 36.92 10.34
N ALA A 726 7.81 35.67 9.96
CA ALA A 726 8.33 34.57 10.73
C ALA A 726 9.28 33.82 9.81
N SER A 727 10.55 34.23 9.83
CA SER A 727 11.58 33.41 9.25
C SER A 727 11.63 32.12 10.04
N LYS A 728 11.58 31.01 9.32
CA LYS A 728 12.04 29.68 9.75
C LYS A 728 11.88 29.45 11.26
N VAL A 729 10.71 29.10 11.70
CA VAL A 729 10.60 28.25 12.87
C VAL A 729 11.25 26.95 12.43
N ASP A 730 12.43 26.67 12.95
CA ASP A 730 13.04 25.35 12.85
C ASP A 730 12.01 24.37 13.42
N THR A 731 11.37 23.61 12.55
CA THR A 731 10.36 22.59 12.89
C THR A 731 10.97 21.40 13.64
N CYS A 732 12.20 21.55 14.16
CA CYS A 732 12.91 20.52 14.92
C CYS A 732 12.60 20.53 16.43
N ASP A 733 11.93 21.55 16.99
CA ASP A 733 11.70 21.66 18.44
C ASP A 733 10.22 21.50 18.87
N ILE A 734 9.35 20.94 18.00
CA ILE A 734 7.96 20.67 18.37
C ILE A 734 7.71 19.13 18.43
N ASP A 735 8.64 18.39 19.02
CA ASP A 735 8.45 17.01 19.50
C ASP A 735 8.50 16.99 21.05
N THR A 736 7.55 17.68 21.70
CA THR A 736 7.16 17.43 23.11
C THR A 736 5.65 17.53 23.26
#